data_be55dd5cdbd0540c74238fb1ef92083b
#
_entry.id   be55dd5cdbd0540c74238fb1ef92083b
#
_cell.length_a   1.000
_cell.length_b   1.000
_cell.length_c   1.000
_cell.angle_alpha   90.00
_cell.angle_beta   90.00
_cell.angle_gamma   90.00
#
_symmetry.space_group_name_H-M   'P 1'
#
loop_
_entity.id
_entity.type
_entity.pdbx_description
1 polymer ?
#
loop_
_entity_poly.entity_id
_entity_poly.type
_entity_poly.pdbx_seq_one_letter_code
_entity_poly.pdbx_strand_id
1 'polypeptide(L)'
;MRIIKRNGSEEDFNIEKIINAVKKANGSGEHKFLTDEQIEDVADYVEYKCNKIRRAVSVEEIQDMVEDQLMAKGAFELARRYVRYRYNRSLVRKANTTDNRILSLIECNNEEVKQENSNKNPTVNSVQRDYMAGEVSRDLTRRMLLSADIVEADKEGIIHFHDSDYFAQHMHNCDLVNLEDMLQNGTVISDTLIERPHSFSTACNIATQIIAQVASNQYGGQSISLAHLAPFVQVSREKIRRETLAEIEELGVHPTEEKINDIVEQRLRKEVNRGVQTIQYQVVTLLTTNGQAPFVTVFMYLNEAKNEQEKHDLAMIIEETLKQRHKGVKNEKGVWITPAFPKLIYVLEEDNITEDSKYWYLTELAAKCTAKRMVPDYISEKVMLQSKIDKNGEGHCFTCMGCRSFLTPYVDENGKPKYYGRFNQGVVTVNLIDIGLSAGKDLDKFWKIFDERMELCHRALQCRHERLTGTLSDAAPILWQYGALARLKKGEKIDKLLHGGYSTLSLGYAGLWECVYSLIGKKLTEKEGKELGLKIMQKLNDYCAKWKKAENIDYSLYGTPLESTTYKFAKCLQKRFGIIKGVTDKNYITNSYHVHVTENIDAFSKLKLESEFQALSPGGAISYVEVPNMQDNIPAVLQVIKFIYDNIMYAELNTKSDYCQVCGYDGEIKIVHDDGKLVWECPNCGNRDQDKMNVARRTCGYIGTQFWNQGRTQEIEERVLHL
;
A
#
# COMPACT_ATOMS: atom_id res chain seq x y z
N MET A 1 -29.85 -33.11 -17.26
CA MET A 1 -28.51 -33.16 -16.65
C MET A 1 -27.97 -31.74 -16.61
N ARG A 2 -27.34 -31.33 -15.48
CA ARG A 2 -26.77 -29.98 -15.30
C ARG A 2 -25.29 -29.97 -15.65
N ILE A 3 -24.83 -28.92 -16.28
CA ILE A 3 -23.41 -28.69 -16.58
C ILE A 3 -22.91 -27.41 -15.92
N ILE A 4 -21.66 -27.39 -15.56
CA ILE A 4 -20.99 -26.22 -14.99
C ILE A 4 -20.28 -25.46 -16.11
N LYS A 5 -20.71 -24.23 -16.37
CA LYS A 5 -20.03 -23.31 -17.27
C LYS A 5 -18.67 -22.86 -16.70
N ARG A 6 -17.81 -22.30 -17.55
CA ARG A 6 -16.51 -21.74 -17.16
C ARG A 6 -16.62 -20.58 -16.17
N ASN A 7 -17.74 -19.86 -16.14
CA ASN A 7 -18.01 -18.80 -15.17
C ASN A 7 -18.60 -19.32 -13.84
N GLY A 8 -18.66 -20.65 -13.67
CA GLY A 8 -19.21 -21.30 -12.47
C GLY A 8 -20.73 -21.42 -12.42
N SER A 9 -21.47 -20.80 -13.38
CA SER A 9 -22.93 -20.98 -13.43
C SER A 9 -23.31 -22.34 -13.97
N GLU A 10 -24.45 -22.88 -13.52
CA GLU A 10 -25.01 -24.13 -14.01
C GLU A 10 -26.09 -23.87 -15.07
N GLU A 11 -26.11 -24.69 -16.11
CA GLU A 11 -27.18 -24.74 -17.12
C GLU A 11 -27.53 -26.18 -17.50
N ASP A 12 -28.62 -26.35 -18.22
CA ASP A 12 -28.99 -27.65 -18.75
C ASP A 12 -28.06 -28.06 -19.90
N PHE A 13 -27.73 -29.37 -19.93
CA PHE A 13 -26.93 -29.96 -21.00
C PHE A 13 -27.66 -29.82 -22.35
N ASN A 14 -26.89 -29.41 -23.37
CA ASN A 14 -27.41 -29.29 -24.73
C ASN A 14 -26.45 -29.96 -25.72
N ILE A 15 -26.86 -31.12 -26.25
CA ILE A 15 -26.09 -31.95 -27.17
C ILE A 15 -25.77 -31.22 -28.50
N GLU A 16 -26.64 -30.35 -28.96
CA GLU A 16 -26.43 -29.58 -30.20
C GLU A 16 -25.18 -28.71 -30.13
N LYS A 17 -24.78 -28.27 -28.95
CA LYS A 17 -23.54 -27.51 -28.78
C LYS A 17 -22.29 -28.35 -29.09
N ILE A 18 -22.33 -29.65 -28.79
CA ILE A 18 -21.24 -30.60 -29.12
C ILE A 18 -21.24 -30.86 -30.62
N ILE A 19 -22.40 -31.22 -31.18
CA ILE A 19 -22.55 -31.51 -32.62
C ILE A 19 -22.01 -30.32 -33.45
N ASN A 20 -22.45 -29.11 -33.12
CA ASN A 20 -22.04 -27.89 -33.82
C ASN A 20 -20.53 -27.60 -33.66
N ALA A 21 -19.94 -27.88 -32.50
CA ALA A 21 -18.51 -27.67 -32.28
C ALA A 21 -17.67 -28.66 -33.12
N VAL A 22 -18.07 -29.93 -33.18
CA VAL A 22 -17.40 -30.97 -33.97
C VAL A 22 -17.59 -30.68 -35.48
N LYS A 23 -18.83 -30.37 -35.92
CA LYS A 23 -19.10 -29.97 -37.32
C LYS A 23 -18.24 -28.81 -37.80
N LYS A 24 -18.05 -27.76 -36.96
CA LYS A 24 -17.17 -26.63 -37.27
C LYS A 24 -15.72 -27.06 -37.43
N ALA A 25 -15.21 -27.96 -36.57
CA ALA A 25 -13.85 -28.49 -36.69
C ALA A 25 -13.71 -29.39 -37.94
N ASN A 26 -14.72 -30.18 -38.24
CA ASN A 26 -14.76 -31.09 -39.40
C ASN A 26 -14.85 -30.32 -40.72
N GLY A 27 -15.56 -29.19 -40.77
CA GLY A 27 -15.72 -28.35 -41.96
C GLY A 27 -14.61 -27.36 -42.22
N SER A 28 -13.58 -27.24 -41.34
CA SER A 28 -12.52 -26.25 -41.41
C SER A 28 -11.36 -26.60 -42.38
N GLY A 29 -11.50 -27.60 -43.27
CA GLY A 29 -10.50 -28.03 -44.25
C GLY A 29 -11.08 -28.63 -45.49
N GLU A 30 -10.23 -28.94 -46.48
CA GLU A 30 -10.60 -29.49 -47.80
C GLU A 30 -11.26 -30.88 -47.76
N HIS A 31 -11.05 -31.64 -46.68
CA HIS A 31 -11.63 -32.98 -46.49
C HIS A 31 -12.42 -33.07 -45.19
N LYS A 32 -13.64 -33.63 -45.28
CA LYS A 32 -14.42 -34.06 -44.12
C LYS A 32 -13.91 -35.41 -43.61
N PHE A 33 -13.61 -35.50 -42.33
CA PHE A 33 -13.07 -36.72 -41.69
C PHE A 33 -14.15 -37.64 -41.15
N LEU A 34 -15.31 -37.07 -40.77
CA LEU A 34 -16.47 -37.78 -40.27
C LEU A 34 -17.74 -37.35 -41.01
N THR A 35 -18.67 -38.30 -41.19
CA THR A 35 -20.03 -37.98 -41.66
C THR A 35 -20.85 -37.34 -40.56
N ASP A 36 -21.98 -36.72 -40.91
CA ASP A 36 -22.86 -36.06 -39.92
C ASP A 36 -23.40 -37.12 -38.93
N GLU A 37 -23.73 -38.34 -39.38
CA GLU A 37 -24.15 -39.45 -38.52
C GLU A 37 -23.03 -39.86 -37.53
N GLN A 38 -21.79 -39.93 -37.97
CA GLN A 38 -20.66 -40.26 -37.10
C GLN A 38 -20.40 -39.12 -36.07
N ILE A 39 -20.71 -37.89 -36.37
CA ILE A 39 -20.60 -36.76 -35.43
C ILE A 39 -21.72 -36.83 -34.37
N GLU A 40 -22.91 -37.22 -34.78
CA GLU A 40 -24.04 -37.45 -33.84
C GLU A 40 -23.68 -38.61 -32.90
N ASP A 41 -23.14 -39.71 -33.37
CA ASP A 41 -22.62 -40.82 -32.55
C ASP A 41 -21.58 -40.37 -31.49
N VAL A 42 -20.70 -39.45 -31.85
CA VAL A 42 -19.74 -38.86 -30.89
C VAL A 42 -20.47 -38.09 -29.79
N ALA A 43 -21.44 -37.30 -30.18
CA ALA A 43 -22.23 -36.47 -29.24
C ALA A 43 -23.08 -37.33 -28.30
N ASP A 44 -23.74 -38.37 -28.87
CA ASP A 44 -24.54 -39.31 -28.10
C ASP A 44 -23.72 -40.10 -27.08
N TYR A 45 -22.51 -40.52 -27.48
CA TYR A 45 -21.59 -41.19 -26.56
C TYR A 45 -21.16 -40.28 -25.42
N VAL A 46 -20.85 -39.00 -25.69
CA VAL A 46 -20.50 -38.02 -24.66
C VAL A 46 -21.68 -37.78 -23.73
N GLU A 47 -22.89 -37.62 -24.26
CA GLU A 47 -24.10 -37.52 -23.46
C GLU A 47 -24.32 -38.74 -22.56
N TYR A 48 -24.17 -39.93 -23.09
CA TYR A 48 -24.23 -41.17 -22.32
C TYR A 48 -23.21 -41.22 -21.18
N LYS A 49 -21.96 -40.84 -21.46
CA LYS A 49 -20.92 -40.77 -20.43
C LYS A 49 -21.24 -39.73 -19.34
N CYS A 50 -21.69 -38.56 -19.74
CA CYS A 50 -22.08 -37.50 -18.80
C CYS A 50 -23.26 -37.92 -17.92
N ASN A 51 -24.25 -38.63 -18.46
CA ASN A 51 -25.39 -39.13 -17.71
C ASN A 51 -25.03 -40.20 -16.66
N LYS A 52 -23.87 -40.88 -16.81
CA LYS A 52 -23.35 -41.83 -15.80
C LYS A 52 -22.69 -41.12 -14.61
N ILE A 53 -22.31 -39.87 -14.77
CA ILE A 53 -21.67 -39.08 -13.70
C ILE A 53 -22.75 -38.51 -12.80
N ARG A 54 -22.72 -38.81 -11.49
CA ARG A 54 -23.75 -38.40 -10.51
C ARG A 54 -23.58 -36.97 -9.97
N ARG A 55 -22.95 -36.09 -10.74
CA ARG A 55 -22.76 -34.66 -10.43
C ARG A 55 -22.86 -33.83 -11.69
N ALA A 56 -22.99 -32.52 -11.54
CA ALA A 56 -22.85 -31.60 -12.66
C ALA A 56 -21.42 -31.74 -13.28
N VAL A 57 -21.36 -31.82 -14.60
CA VAL A 57 -20.13 -32.02 -15.36
C VAL A 57 -19.66 -30.68 -15.91
N SER A 58 -18.37 -30.39 -15.82
CA SER A 58 -17.82 -29.15 -16.37
C SER A 58 -17.74 -29.18 -17.89
N VAL A 59 -17.81 -28.02 -18.52
CA VAL A 59 -17.62 -27.88 -19.98
C VAL A 59 -16.26 -28.41 -20.42
N GLU A 60 -15.22 -28.31 -19.58
CA GLU A 60 -13.89 -28.84 -19.90
C GLU A 60 -13.88 -30.37 -19.92
N GLU A 61 -14.49 -31.03 -18.94
CA GLU A 61 -14.66 -32.49 -18.92
C GLU A 61 -15.42 -33.00 -20.15
N ILE A 62 -16.47 -32.28 -20.57
CA ILE A 62 -17.22 -32.62 -21.79
C ILE A 62 -16.33 -32.53 -23.02
N GLN A 63 -15.49 -31.48 -23.12
CA GLN A 63 -14.58 -31.30 -24.25
C GLN A 63 -13.49 -32.39 -24.28
N ASP A 64 -12.97 -32.77 -23.13
CA ASP A 64 -12.01 -33.88 -23.02
C ASP A 64 -12.63 -35.22 -23.49
N MET A 65 -13.89 -35.47 -23.11
CA MET A 65 -14.64 -36.66 -23.60
C MET A 65 -14.87 -36.65 -25.12
N VAL A 66 -15.10 -35.47 -25.71
CA VAL A 66 -15.20 -35.32 -27.18
C VAL A 66 -13.87 -35.62 -27.85
N GLU A 67 -12.77 -35.11 -27.34
CA GLU A 67 -11.40 -35.37 -27.85
C GLU A 67 -11.08 -36.85 -27.81
N ASP A 68 -11.30 -37.50 -26.67
CA ASP A 68 -11.08 -38.96 -26.48
C ASP A 68 -11.92 -39.77 -27.47
N GLN A 69 -13.18 -39.41 -27.68
CA GLN A 69 -14.05 -40.16 -28.60
C GLN A 69 -13.67 -39.95 -30.07
N LEU A 70 -13.22 -38.77 -30.47
CA LEU A 70 -12.67 -38.54 -31.81
C LEU A 70 -11.42 -39.35 -32.05
N MET A 71 -10.54 -39.50 -31.06
CA MET A 71 -9.36 -40.36 -31.13
C MET A 71 -9.74 -41.84 -31.20
N ALA A 72 -10.72 -42.26 -30.38
CA ALA A 72 -11.20 -43.65 -30.36
C ALA A 72 -11.83 -44.09 -31.71
N LYS A 73 -12.46 -43.17 -32.44
CA LYS A 73 -12.96 -43.38 -33.80
C LYS A 73 -11.84 -43.34 -34.89
N GLY A 74 -10.59 -43.18 -34.52
CA GLY A 74 -9.46 -43.06 -35.45
C GLY A 74 -9.38 -41.75 -36.21
N ALA A 75 -10.20 -40.77 -35.84
CA ALA A 75 -10.21 -39.45 -36.48
C ALA A 75 -9.14 -38.50 -35.90
N PHE A 76 -7.89 -38.97 -35.88
CA PHE A 76 -6.77 -38.28 -35.21
C PHE A 76 -6.53 -36.87 -35.71
N GLU A 77 -6.66 -36.64 -37.04
CA GLU A 77 -6.46 -35.31 -37.60
C GLU A 77 -7.61 -34.36 -37.22
N LEU A 78 -8.84 -34.87 -37.16
CA LEU A 78 -9.99 -34.09 -36.67
C LEU A 78 -9.84 -33.76 -35.17
N ALA A 79 -9.38 -34.74 -34.36
CA ALA A 79 -9.10 -34.50 -32.94
C ALA A 79 -8.04 -33.40 -32.77
N ARG A 80 -6.94 -33.44 -33.54
CA ARG A 80 -5.92 -32.37 -33.53
C ARG A 80 -6.49 -30.98 -33.93
N ARG A 81 -7.39 -30.95 -34.92
CA ARG A 81 -8.08 -29.70 -35.32
C ARG A 81 -9.02 -29.20 -34.24
N TYR A 82 -9.73 -30.13 -33.58
CA TYR A 82 -10.64 -29.79 -32.48
C TYR A 82 -9.86 -29.23 -31.29
N VAL A 83 -8.74 -29.83 -30.89
CA VAL A 83 -7.84 -29.35 -29.84
C VAL A 83 -7.31 -27.94 -30.20
N ARG A 84 -6.84 -27.78 -31.45
CA ARG A 84 -6.35 -26.49 -31.95
C ARG A 84 -7.46 -25.42 -31.97
N TYR A 85 -8.66 -25.77 -32.40
CA TYR A 85 -9.82 -24.90 -32.37
C TYR A 85 -10.19 -24.51 -30.95
N ARG A 86 -10.24 -25.46 -30.03
CA ARG A 86 -10.45 -25.22 -28.59
C ARG A 86 -9.41 -24.26 -28.01
N TYR A 87 -8.15 -24.50 -28.31
CA TYR A 87 -7.03 -23.67 -27.88
C TYR A 87 -7.14 -22.24 -28.42
N ASN A 88 -7.34 -22.08 -29.72
CA ASN A 88 -7.51 -20.77 -30.34
C ASN A 88 -8.74 -20.02 -29.79
N ARG A 89 -9.85 -20.71 -29.57
CA ARG A 89 -11.04 -20.12 -28.92
C ARG A 89 -10.77 -19.72 -27.48
N SER A 90 -9.92 -20.45 -26.78
CA SER A 90 -9.47 -20.09 -25.43
C SER A 90 -8.59 -18.84 -25.45
N LEU A 91 -7.67 -18.75 -26.41
CA LEU A 91 -6.82 -17.57 -26.61
C LEU A 91 -7.64 -16.33 -26.98
N VAL A 92 -8.56 -16.44 -27.95
CA VAL A 92 -9.46 -15.36 -28.35
C VAL A 92 -10.33 -14.88 -27.17
N ARG A 93 -10.82 -15.81 -26.35
CA ARG A 93 -11.59 -15.42 -25.14
C ARG A 93 -10.72 -14.74 -24.08
N LYS A 94 -9.47 -15.18 -23.90
CA LYS A 94 -8.53 -14.52 -22.97
C LYS A 94 -8.16 -13.13 -23.46
N ALA A 95 -7.86 -12.99 -24.74
CA ALA A 95 -7.62 -11.68 -25.38
C ALA A 95 -8.84 -10.78 -25.29
N ASN A 96 -10.04 -11.27 -25.64
CA ASN A 96 -11.28 -10.52 -25.52
C ASN A 96 -11.60 -10.10 -24.08
N THR A 97 -11.14 -10.85 -23.06
CA THR A 97 -11.33 -10.48 -21.64
C THR A 97 -10.48 -9.27 -21.29
N THR A 98 -9.24 -9.22 -21.74
CA THR A 98 -8.32 -8.07 -21.54
C THR A 98 -8.79 -6.86 -22.34
N ASP A 99 -9.13 -7.04 -23.61
CA ASP A 99 -9.66 -5.97 -24.48
C ASP A 99 -10.96 -5.37 -23.90
N ASN A 100 -11.89 -6.21 -23.44
CA ASN A 100 -13.12 -5.74 -22.80
C ASN A 100 -12.87 -4.99 -21.50
N ARG A 101 -11.89 -5.41 -20.69
CA ARG A 101 -11.48 -4.66 -19.49
C ARG A 101 -10.91 -3.30 -19.86
N ILE A 102 -10.02 -3.23 -20.85
CA ILE A 102 -9.45 -1.97 -21.33
C ILE A 102 -10.56 -1.05 -21.86
N LEU A 103 -11.49 -1.57 -22.68
CA LEU A 103 -12.62 -0.79 -23.17
C LEU A 103 -13.52 -0.28 -22.05
N SER A 104 -13.82 -1.12 -21.06
CA SER A 104 -14.63 -0.71 -19.89
C SER A 104 -13.95 0.35 -19.03
N LEU A 105 -12.62 0.36 -18.98
CA LEU A 105 -11.84 1.44 -18.36
C LEU A 105 -11.99 2.76 -19.12
N ILE A 106 -11.84 2.73 -20.45
CA ILE A 106 -11.97 3.91 -21.31
C ILE A 106 -13.38 4.49 -21.22
N GLU A 107 -14.39 3.64 -21.21
CA GLU A 107 -15.80 4.02 -21.13
C GLU A 107 -16.26 4.36 -19.69
N CYS A 108 -15.35 4.27 -18.71
CA CYS A 108 -15.64 4.48 -17.28
C CYS A 108 -16.77 3.58 -16.72
N ASN A 109 -16.96 2.39 -17.29
CA ASN A 109 -18.01 1.42 -16.90
C ASN A 109 -17.49 0.34 -15.93
N ASN A 110 -16.22 0.38 -15.54
CA ASN A 110 -15.61 -0.59 -14.63
C ASN A 110 -15.73 -0.12 -13.18
N GLU A 111 -16.73 -0.59 -12.46
CA GLU A 111 -16.97 -0.22 -11.06
C GLU A 111 -15.87 -0.74 -10.11
N GLU A 112 -15.23 -1.90 -10.40
CA GLU A 112 -14.14 -2.42 -9.58
C GLU A 112 -12.94 -1.48 -9.61
N VAL A 113 -12.57 -1.02 -10.80
CA VAL A 113 -11.43 -0.11 -10.99
C VAL A 113 -11.71 1.27 -10.42
N LYS A 114 -12.94 1.77 -10.53
CA LYS A 114 -13.34 3.04 -9.89
C LYS A 114 -13.12 3.04 -8.38
N GLN A 115 -13.19 1.88 -7.75
CA GLN A 115 -13.09 1.70 -6.30
C GLN A 115 -11.75 1.09 -5.84
N GLU A 116 -10.82 0.85 -6.74
CA GLU A 116 -9.54 0.20 -6.43
C GLU A 116 -8.65 1.10 -5.57
N ASN A 117 -8.61 2.39 -5.88
CA ASN A 117 -7.81 3.37 -5.15
C ASN A 117 -8.60 4.65 -4.90
N SER A 118 -8.81 4.99 -3.62
CA SER A 118 -9.58 6.17 -3.19
C SER A 118 -8.99 7.52 -3.62
N ASN A 119 -7.76 7.56 -4.11
CA ASN A 119 -7.06 8.78 -4.51
C ASN A 119 -6.77 8.87 -6.02
N LYS A 120 -7.23 7.91 -6.83
CA LYS A 120 -7.11 7.91 -8.29
C LYS A 120 -8.46 8.16 -8.96
N ASN A 121 -8.58 9.24 -9.70
CA ASN A 121 -9.82 9.51 -10.47
C ASN A 121 -9.78 8.81 -11.84
N PRO A 122 -10.59 7.74 -12.05
CA PRO A 122 -10.55 6.94 -13.27
C PRO A 122 -11.07 7.65 -14.53
N THR A 123 -11.65 8.85 -14.40
CA THR A 123 -12.12 9.64 -15.55
C THR A 123 -11.02 10.51 -16.19
N VAL A 124 -9.89 10.67 -15.50
CA VAL A 124 -8.77 11.50 -15.97
C VAL A 124 -7.90 10.71 -16.95
N ASN A 125 -7.60 11.28 -18.11
CA ASN A 125 -6.87 10.61 -19.19
C ASN A 125 -5.51 10.01 -18.78
N SER A 126 -4.73 10.68 -17.93
CA SER A 126 -3.45 10.15 -17.43
C SER A 126 -3.64 8.95 -16.54
N VAL A 127 -4.69 8.95 -15.70
CA VAL A 127 -5.07 7.82 -14.84
C VAL A 127 -5.55 6.64 -15.69
N GLN A 128 -6.35 6.88 -16.74
CA GLN A 128 -6.77 5.82 -17.66
C GLN A 128 -5.59 5.16 -18.36
N ARG A 129 -4.58 5.94 -18.76
CA ARG A 129 -3.35 5.37 -19.36
C ARG A 129 -2.59 4.47 -18.40
N ASP A 130 -2.48 4.84 -17.14
CA ASP A 130 -1.85 4.03 -16.11
C ASP A 130 -2.64 2.72 -15.88
N TYR A 131 -3.95 2.79 -15.76
CA TYR A 131 -4.80 1.61 -15.64
C TYR A 131 -4.74 0.68 -16.86
N MET A 132 -4.70 1.24 -18.07
CA MET A 132 -4.52 0.43 -19.30
C MET A 132 -3.19 -0.31 -19.29
N ALA A 133 -2.09 0.38 -18.94
CA ALA A 133 -0.77 -0.24 -18.79
C ALA A 133 -0.79 -1.31 -17.70
N GLY A 134 -1.47 -1.05 -16.59
CA GLY A 134 -1.67 -2.00 -15.51
C GLY A 134 -2.42 -3.27 -15.91
N GLU A 135 -3.49 -3.17 -16.71
CA GLU A 135 -4.20 -4.36 -17.22
C GLU A 135 -3.33 -5.21 -18.15
N VAL A 136 -2.53 -4.57 -19.01
CA VAL A 136 -1.55 -5.30 -19.83
C VAL A 136 -0.51 -6.01 -18.97
N SER A 137 0.04 -5.33 -17.97
CA SER A 137 1.00 -5.93 -17.03
C SER A 137 0.39 -7.10 -16.26
N ARG A 138 -0.83 -6.97 -15.73
CA ARG A 138 -1.55 -8.06 -15.03
C ARG A 138 -1.75 -9.28 -15.90
N ASP A 139 -2.13 -9.07 -17.15
CA ASP A 139 -2.32 -10.17 -18.11
C ASP A 139 -1.01 -10.91 -18.40
N LEU A 140 0.07 -10.16 -18.68
CA LEU A 140 1.40 -10.73 -18.88
C LEU A 140 1.90 -11.47 -17.64
N THR A 141 1.73 -10.87 -16.47
CA THR A 141 2.11 -11.45 -15.17
C THR A 141 1.44 -12.82 -14.97
N ARG A 142 0.13 -12.89 -15.17
CA ARG A 142 -0.64 -14.13 -14.98
C ARG A 142 -0.40 -15.21 -16.03
N ARG A 143 -0.12 -14.82 -17.26
CA ARG A 143 0.06 -15.79 -18.35
C ARG A 143 1.48 -16.26 -18.54
N MET A 144 2.48 -15.42 -18.21
CA MET A 144 3.85 -15.64 -18.63
C MET A 144 4.88 -15.58 -17.50
N LEU A 145 4.63 -14.77 -16.46
CA LEU A 145 5.68 -14.46 -15.48
C LEU A 145 5.54 -15.21 -14.15
N LEU A 146 4.34 -15.68 -13.80
CA LEU A 146 4.09 -16.47 -12.61
C LEU A 146 3.71 -17.89 -12.96
N SER A 147 4.05 -18.84 -12.07
CA SER A 147 3.59 -20.22 -12.18
C SER A 147 2.07 -20.33 -11.98
N ALA A 148 1.47 -21.35 -12.59
CA ALA A 148 0.01 -21.52 -12.59
C ALA A 148 -0.59 -21.65 -11.18
N ASP A 149 0.12 -22.27 -10.25
CA ASP A 149 -0.32 -22.45 -8.86
C ASP A 149 -0.30 -21.14 -8.07
N ILE A 150 0.68 -20.27 -8.27
CA ILE A 150 0.71 -18.91 -7.69
C ILE A 150 -0.45 -18.08 -8.24
N VAL A 151 -0.69 -18.14 -9.55
CA VAL A 151 -1.79 -17.41 -10.19
C VAL A 151 -3.15 -17.87 -9.68
N GLU A 152 -3.37 -19.18 -9.53
CA GLU A 152 -4.63 -19.71 -9.02
C GLU A 152 -4.81 -19.39 -7.54
N ALA A 153 -3.75 -19.46 -6.72
CA ALA A 153 -3.79 -19.07 -5.31
C ALA A 153 -4.12 -17.58 -5.12
N ASP A 154 -3.58 -16.70 -5.97
CA ASP A 154 -3.95 -15.27 -5.95
C ASP A 154 -5.40 -15.04 -6.35
N LYS A 155 -5.89 -15.76 -7.34
CA LYS A 155 -7.27 -15.67 -7.85
C LYS A 155 -8.29 -16.21 -6.83
N GLU A 156 -7.95 -17.27 -6.12
CA GLU A 156 -8.79 -17.86 -5.07
C GLU A 156 -8.72 -17.10 -3.73
N GLY A 157 -7.83 -16.10 -3.61
CA GLY A 157 -7.64 -15.31 -2.39
C GLY A 157 -6.95 -16.08 -1.26
N ILE A 158 -6.18 -17.12 -1.59
CA ILE A 158 -5.31 -17.83 -0.65
C ILE A 158 -4.11 -16.97 -0.28
N ILE A 159 -3.56 -16.31 -1.28
CA ILE A 159 -2.56 -15.27 -1.16
C ILE A 159 -3.00 -14.04 -1.96
N HIS A 160 -2.29 -12.93 -1.77
CA HIS A 160 -2.36 -11.79 -2.67
C HIS A 160 -0.96 -11.42 -3.15
N PHE A 161 -0.76 -11.54 -4.45
CA PHE A 161 0.44 -11.05 -5.14
C PHE A 161 0.23 -9.58 -5.46
N HIS A 162 0.76 -8.68 -4.61
CA HIS A 162 0.54 -7.23 -4.73
C HIS A 162 1.07 -6.68 -6.05
N ASP A 163 0.47 -5.59 -6.51
CA ASP A 163 0.98 -4.75 -7.60
C ASP A 163 1.38 -5.53 -8.87
N SER A 164 0.56 -6.51 -9.26
CA SER A 164 0.75 -7.29 -10.50
C SER A 164 0.59 -6.42 -11.76
N ASP A 165 -0.02 -5.24 -11.62
CA ASP A 165 -0.15 -4.20 -12.61
C ASP A 165 1.17 -3.45 -12.92
N TYR A 166 2.20 -3.60 -12.08
CA TYR A 166 3.55 -3.07 -12.33
C TYR A 166 4.62 -4.17 -12.46
N PHE A 167 4.28 -5.43 -12.14
CA PHE A 167 5.24 -6.53 -12.06
C PHE A 167 5.90 -6.90 -13.39
N ALA A 168 5.26 -6.65 -14.53
CA ALA A 168 5.87 -6.91 -15.84
C ALA A 168 7.11 -6.03 -16.09
N GLN A 169 7.21 -4.88 -15.45
CA GLN A 169 8.37 -3.99 -15.48
C GLN A 169 9.39 -4.37 -14.39
N HIS A 170 10.65 -3.90 -14.55
CA HIS A 170 11.70 -4.06 -13.55
C HIS A 170 11.61 -2.93 -12.51
N MET A 171 10.47 -2.84 -11.84
CA MET A 171 10.17 -1.83 -10.82
C MET A 171 10.06 -2.48 -9.45
N HIS A 172 10.50 -1.76 -8.43
CA HIS A 172 10.36 -2.15 -7.02
C HIS A 172 9.26 -1.35 -6.33
N ASN A 173 8.98 -1.66 -5.07
CA ASN A 173 7.84 -1.12 -4.34
C ASN A 173 8.14 0.27 -3.74
N CYS A 174 8.70 0.33 -2.54
CA CYS A 174 8.81 1.56 -1.75
C CYS A 174 10.26 1.95 -1.47
N ASP A 175 10.47 3.25 -1.22
CA ASP A 175 11.80 3.85 -1.05
C ASP A 175 11.96 4.66 0.23
N LEU A 176 13.15 4.58 0.84
CA LEU A 176 13.70 5.60 1.73
C LEU A 176 14.69 6.44 0.92
N VAL A 177 14.26 7.59 0.45
CA VAL A 177 15.07 8.45 -0.44
C VAL A 177 16.21 9.10 0.32
N ASN A 178 17.42 8.96 -0.20
CA ASN A 178 18.59 9.64 0.36
C ASN A 178 18.68 11.08 -0.14
N LEU A 179 17.75 11.90 0.31
CA LEU A 179 17.66 13.30 -0.07
C LEU A 179 18.91 14.09 0.39
N GLU A 180 19.53 13.69 1.51
CA GLU A 180 20.77 14.30 1.98
C GLU A 180 21.89 14.17 0.92
N ASP A 181 22.13 12.96 0.43
CA ASP A 181 23.16 12.73 -0.59
C ASP A 181 22.89 13.52 -1.87
N MET A 182 21.65 13.51 -2.33
CA MET A 182 21.25 14.21 -3.56
C MET A 182 21.42 15.73 -3.46
N LEU A 183 21.08 16.32 -2.31
CA LEU A 183 21.19 17.77 -2.11
C LEU A 183 22.64 18.21 -1.81
N GLN A 184 23.42 17.43 -1.07
CA GLN A 184 24.79 17.80 -0.71
C GLN A 184 25.78 17.56 -1.86
N ASN A 185 25.62 16.46 -2.61
CA ASN A 185 26.56 16.05 -3.66
C ASN A 185 26.05 16.33 -5.08
N GLY A 186 24.85 16.93 -5.19
CA GLY A 186 24.17 17.12 -6.46
C GLY A 186 23.52 15.85 -7.03
N THR A 187 22.66 16.03 -8.00
CA THR A 187 21.94 14.96 -8.68
C THR A 187 21.71 15.31 -10.15
N VAL A 188 21.11 14.43 -10.92
CA VAL A 188 20.71 14.68 -12.31
C VAL A 188 19.24 14.39 -12.48
N ILE A 189 18.52 15.34 -13.05
CA ILE A 189 17.10 15.22 -13.36
C ILE A 189 16.91 15.52 -14.84
N SER A 190 16.36 14.55 -15.59
CA SER A 190 16.13 14.69 -17.03
C SER A 190 17.37 15.20 -17.80
N ASP A 191 18.50 14.54 -17.56
CA ASP A 191 19.83 14.86 -18.15
C ASP A 191 20.41 16.25 -17.74
N THR A 192 19.78 16.93 -16.78
CA THR A 192 20.25 18.23 -16.28
C THR A 192 20.92 18.07 -14.92
N LEU A 193 22.16 18.55 -14.81
CA LEU A 193 22.89 18.58 -13.54
C LEU A 193 22.23 19.59 -12.60
N ILE A 194 21.89 19.10 -11.41
CA ILE A 194 21.39 19.90 -10.29
C ILE A 194 22.48 19.95 -9.23
N GLU A 195 23.08 21.12 -9.09
CA GLU A 195 24.12 21.36 -8.09
C GLU A 195 23.55 21.52 -6.68
N ARG A 196 24.43 21.54 -5.69
CA ARG A 196 24.07 21.77 -4.29
C ARG A 196 23.30 23.10 -4.15
N PRO A 197 22.11 23.12 -3.50
CA PRO A 197 21.34 24.34 -3.32
C PRO A 197 22.07 25.43 -2.51
N HIS A 198 21.84 26.67 -2.88
CA HIS A 198 22.38 27.86 -2.20
C HIS A 198 21.35 28.58 -1.30
N SER A 199 20.20 27.95 -1.05
CA SER A 199 19.19 28.44 -0.13
C SER A 199 18.22 27.32 0.27
N PHE A 200 17.52 27.53 1.37
CA PHE A 200 16.47 26.62 1.83
C PHE A 200 15.30 26.51 0.82
N SER A 201 14.86 27.64 0.27
CA SER A 201 13.80 27.66 -0.74
C SER A 201 14.16 26.85 -1.98
N THR A 202 15.42 26.97 -2.45
CA THR A 202 15.93 26.18 -3.59
C THR A 202 16.01 24.70 -3.23
N ALA A 203 16.47 24.35 -2.03
CA ALA A 203 16.50 22.96 -1.57
C ALA A 203 15.10 22.33 -1.53
N CYS A 204 14.09 23.05 -1.03
CA CYS A 204 12.71 22.61 -1.04
C CYS A 204 12.15 22.39 -2.46
N ASN A 205 12.46 23.30 -3.38
CA ASN A 205 12.03 23.15 -4.78
C ASN A 205 12.68 21.92 -5.45
N ILE A 206 13.98 21.73 -5.27
CA ILE A 206 14.69 20.56 -5.80
C ILE A 206 14.15 19.27 -5.16
N ALA A 207 13.88 19.27 -3.86
CA ALA A 207 13.28 18.12 -3.18
C ALA A 207 11.94 17.72 -3.82
N THR A 208 11.09 18.67 -4.21
CA THR A 208 9.81 18.36 -4.88
C THR A 208 10.01 17.76 -6.27
N GLN A 209 11.02 18.21 -7.02
CA GLN A 209 11.36 17.61 -8.30
C GLN A 209 11.89 16.18 -8.15
N ILE A 210 12.73 15.93 -7.14
CA ILE A 210 13.20 14.58 -6.79
C ILE A 210 12.02 13.68 -6.43
N ILE A 211 11.10 14.14 -5.59
CA ILE A 211 9.89 13.40 -5.21
C ILE A 211 9.09 12.98 -6.45
N ALA A 212 8.89 13.89 -7.41
CA ALA A 212 8.15 13.62 -8.63
C ALA A 212 8.85 12.56 -9.51
N GLN A 213 10.17 12.66 -9.66
CA GLN A 213 10.96 11.72 -10.44
C GLN A 213 11.02 10.33 -9.79
N VAL A 214 11.21 10.26 -8.48
CA VAL A 214 11.19 8.99 -7.74
C VAL A 214 9.82 8.32 -7.85
N ALA A 215 8.73 9.06 -7.63
CA ALA A 215 7.36 8.55 -7.75
C ALA A 215 7.01 8.03 -9.14
N SER A 216 7.72 8.48 -10.18
CA SER A 216 7.52 8.02 -11.57
C SER A 216 8.36 6.78 -11.92
N ASN A 217 9.25 6.33 -11.03
CA ASN A 217 10.17 5.23 -11.29
C ASN A 217 10.04 4.04 -10.31
N GLN A 218 9.06 4.09 -9.42
CA GLN A 218 8.67 3.01 -8.51
C GLN A 218 7.14 3.02 -8.36
N TYR A 219 6.53 1.95 -7.84
CA TYR A 219 5.07 1.86 -7.77
C TYR A 219 4.49 2.01 -6.36
N GLY A 220 5.31 2.06 -5.33
CA GLY A 220 4.87 2.24 -3.94
C GLY A 220 5.01 3.66 -3.44
N GLY A 221 5.23 3.79 -2.14
CA GLY A 221 5.45 5.06 -1.47
C GLY A 221 6.93 5.38 -1.29
N GLN A 222 7.22 6.65 -1.10
CA GLN A 222 8.57 7.12 -0.77
C GLN A 222 8.55 7.94 0.51
N SER A 223 9.66 7.95 1.22
CA SER A 223 9.81 8.76 2.43
C SER A 223 11.04 9.65 2.34
N ILE A 224 10.89 10.89 2.78
CA ILE A 224 11.95 11.87 2.92
C ILE A 224 12.02 12.35 4.37
N SER A 225 13.19 12.78 4.83
CA SER A 225 13.37 13.44 6.13
C SER A 225 13.52 14.93 6.00
N LEU A 226 12.85 15.70 6.85
CA LEU A 226 13.06 17.14 6.97
C LEU A 226 14.45 17.48 7.53
N ALA A 227 15.09 16.57 8.25
CA ALA A 227 16.47 16.74 8.70
C ALA A 227 17.44 16.95 7.53
N HIS A 228 17.18 16.35 6.37
CA HIS A 228 18.00 16.53 5.17
C HIS A 228 17.91 17.95 4.57
N LEU A 229 16.87 18.72 4.91
CA LEU A 229 16.68 20.10 4.50
C LEU A 229 17.23 21.12 5.54
N ALA A 230 17.36 20.70 6.79
CA ALA A 230 17.76 21.58 7.89
C ALA A 230 19.12 22.29 7.66
N PRO A 231 20.17 21.66 7.09
CA PRO A 231 21.44 22.34 6.79
C PRO A 231 21.30 23.56 5.88
N PHE A 232 20.28 23.59 5.01
CA PHE A 232 20.07 24.70 4.08
C PHE A 232 19.38 25.91 4.73
N VAL A 233 18.81 25.75 5.93
CA VAL A 233 18.36 26.89 6.76
C VAL A 233 19.54 27.73 7.17
N GLN A 234 20.66 27.13 7.59
CA GLN A 234 21.89 27.84 7.92
C GLN A 234 22.50 28.53 6.69
N VAL A 235 22.51 27.86 5.54
CA VAL A 235 22.94 28.46 4.26
C VAL A 235 22.11 29.72 3.94
N SER A 236 20.81 29.67 4.11
CA SER A 236 19.93 30.81 3.92
C SER A 236 20.17 31.90 4.98
N ARG A 237 20.40 31.55 6.24
CA ARG A 237 20.70 32.49 7.31
C ARG A 237 21.93 33.33 6.99
N GLU A 238 23.01 32.68 6.56
CA GLU A 238 24.26 33.34 6.17
C GLU A 238 24.08 34.22 4.92
N LYS A 239 23.32 33.77 3.94
CA LYS A 239 22.98 34.55 2.75
C LYS A 239 22.17 35.79 3.11
N ILE A 240 21.09 35.64 3.85
CA ILE A 240 20.20 36.74 4.30
C ILE A 240 20.99 37.76 5.14
N ARG A 241 21.91 37.29 6.00
CA ARG A 241 22.76 38.15 6.79
C ARG A 241 23.67 39.02 5.90
N ARG A 242 24.35 38.44 4.90
CA ARG A 242 25.16 39.20 3.93
C ARG A 242 24.34 40.23 3.18
N GLU A 243 23.18 39.85 2.68
CA GLU A 243 22.27 40.77 1.97
C GLU A 243 21.78 41.89 2.88
N THR A 244 21.42 41.57 4.11
CA THR A 244 20.98 42.57 5.11
C THR A 244 22.09 43.58 5.45
N LEU A 245 23.33 43.13 5.63
CA LEU A 245 24.47 44.00 5.89
C LEU A 245 24.77 44.90 4.71
N ALA A 246 24.73 44.40 3.47
CA ALA A 246 24.90 45.22 2.27
C ALA A 246 23.82 46.29 2.14
N GLU A 247 22.54 45.98 2.40
CA GLU A 247 21.45 46.95 2.41
C GLU A 247 21.64 48.04 3.49
N ILE A 248 22.10 47.63 4.69
CA ILE A 248 22.39 48.56 5.80
C ILE A 248 23.50 49.53 5.42
N GLU A 249 24.56 49.03 4.78
CA GLU A 249 25.67 49.87 4.30
C GLU A 249 25.23 50.82 3.21
N GLU A 250 24.44 50.38 2.24
CA GLU A 250 23.90 51.21 1.17
C GLU A 250 22.97 52.31 1.70
N LEU A 251 22.18 52.02 2.73
CA LEU A 251 21.25 52.98 3.37
C LEU A 251 21.98 53.93 4.35
N GLY A 252 23.25 53.67 4.70
CA GLY A 252 24.00 54.49 5.66
C GLY A 252 23.46 54.47 7.08
N VAL A 253 22.75 53.43 7.48
CA VAL A 253 22.18 53.27 8.82
C VAL A 253 23.06 52.35 9.67
N HIS A 254 23.05 52.52 10.99
CA HIS A 254 23.89 51.73 11.90
C HIS A 254 23.05 51.09 13.02
N PRO A 255 22.24 50.06 12.72
CA PRO A 255 21.48 49.34 13.73
C PRO A 255 22.41 48.56 14.67
N THR A 256 21.90 48.20 15.85
CA THR A 256 22.63 47.29 16.76
C THR A 256 22.69 45.86 16.18
N GLU A 257 23.70 45.13 16.63
CA GLU A 257 23.86 43.72 16.21
C GLU A 257 22.60 42.88 16.53
N GLU A 258 21.95 43.14 17.67
CA GLU A 258 20.70 42.51 18.06
C GLU A 258 19.59 42.76 17.03
N LYS A 259 19.43 44.02 16.57
CA LYS A 259 18.45 44.38 15.53
C LYS A 259 18.78 43.72 14.19
N ILE A 260 20.06 43.59 13.85
CA ILE A 260 20.47 42.86 12.63
C ILE A 260 20.04 41.42 12.73
N ASN A 261 20.33 40.76 13.85
CA ASN A 261 19.95 39.36 14.08
C ASN A 261 18.43 39.17 14.02
N ASP A 262 17.65 40.08 14.63
CA ASP A 262 16.18 40.05 14.57
C ASP A 262 15.66 40.16 13.13
N ILE A 263 16.23 41.04 12.33
CA ILE A 263 15.87 41.19 10.92
C ILE A 263 16.20 39.88 10.13
N VAL A 264 17.37 39.35 10.35
CA VAL A 264 17.81 38.13 9.71
C VAL A 264 16.87 36.97 10.05
N GLU A 265 16.55 36.74 11.32
CA GLU A 265 15.67 35.66 11.76
C GLU A 265 14.22 35.86 11.26
N GLN A 266 13.70 37.09 11.21
CA GLN A 266 12.40 37.35 10.62
C GLN A 266 12.35 37.05 9.12
N ARG A 267 13.38 37.39 8.36
CA ARG A 267 13.51 37.10 6.93
C ARG A 267 13.67 35.58 6.71
N LEU A 268 14.46 34.93 7.54
CA LEU A 268 14.66 33.49 7.51
C LEU A 268 13.35 32.72 7.75
N ARG A 269 12.57 33.12 8.77
CA ARG A 269 11.26 32.51 9.02
C ARG A 269 10.30 32.66 7.82
N LYS A 270 10.33 33.79 7.13
CA LYS A 270 9.55 33.97 5.88
C LYS A 270 10.02 33.03 4.77
N GLU A 271 11.33 32.80 4.65
CA GLU A 271 11.88 31.88 3.67
C GLU A 271 11.51 30.42 4.02
N VAL A 272 11.59 30.02 5.29
CA VAL A 272 11.18 28.69 5.75
C VAL A 272 9.69 28.47 5.46
N ASN A 273 8.84 29.46 5.75
CA ASN A 273 7.41 29.41 5.42
C ASN A 273 7.18 29.16 3.91
N ARG A 274 7.86 29.88 3.04
CA ARG A 274 7.74 29.72 1.57
C ARG A 274 8.25 28.35 1.10
N GLY A 275 9.37 27.89 1.64
CA GLY A 275 9.94 26.59 1.29
C GLY A 275 9.02 25.42 1.69
N VAL A 276 8.49 25.44 2.90
CA VAL A 276 7.52 24.46 3.38
C VAL A 276 6.23 24.49 2.54
N GLN A 277 5.74 25.71 2.24
CA GLN A 277 4.58 25.88 1.36
C GLN A 277 4.82 25.29 -0.03
N THR A 278 6.02 25.47 -0.59
CA THR A 278 6.42 24.86 -1.87
C THR A 278 6.28 23.33 -1.80
N ILE A 279 6.81 22.69 -0.78
CA ILE A 279 6.68 21.22 -0.62
C ILE A 279 5.21 20.82 -0.55
N GLN A 280 4.43 21.46 0.30
CA GLN A 280 3.02 21.08 0.50
C GLN A 280 2.20 21.23 -0.78
N TYR A 281 2.30 22.35 -1.48
CA TYR A 281 1.51 22.59 -2.69
C TYR A 281 2.00 21.81 -3.90
N GLN A 282 3.31 21.66 -4.07
CA GLN A 282 3.85 20.87 -5.16
C GLN A 282 3.43 19.40 -5.04
N VAL A 283 3.49 18.81 -3.85
CA VAL A 283 3.08 17.40 -3.64
C VAL A 283 1.61 17.19 -3.99
N VAL A 284 0.71 18.08 -3.61
CA VAL A 284 -0.73 17.91 -3.89
C VAL A 284 -1.13 18.28 -5.32
N THR A 285 -0.34 19.08 -6.02
CA THR A 285 -0.65 19.53 -7.39
C THR A 285 0.07 18.74 -8.47
N LEU A 286 1.09 17.94 -8.11
CA LEU A 286 1.77 17.06 -9.05
C LEU A 286 0.90 15.85 -9.39
N LEU A 287 0.83 15.54 -10.68
CA LEU A 287 0.30 14.28 -11.18
C LEU A 287 1.47 13.49 -11.78
N THR A 288 1.82 12.39 -11.15
CA THR A 288 2.91 11.51 -11.60
C THR A 288 2.45 10.61 -12.74
N THR A 289 3.37 9.85 -13.32
CA THR A 289 3.05 8.84 -14.34
C THR A 289 2.08 7.77 -13.84
N ASN A 290 2.00 7.57 -12.51
CA ASN A 290 1.08 6.63 -11.89
C ASN A 290 -0.35 7.18 -11.70
N GLY A 291 -0.65 8.33 -12.30
CA GLY A 291 -1.99 8.91 -12.33
C GLY A 291 -2.51 9.46 -10.99
N GLN A 292 -1.62 9.72 -10.03
CA GLN A 292 -1.97 10.32 -8.74
C GLN A 292 -0.89 11.28 -8.25
N ALA A 293 -1.20 12.04 -7.20
CA ALA A 293 -0.19 12.79 -6.47
C ALA A 293 0.90 11.84 -5.91
N PRO A 294 2.16 12.28 -5.78
CA PRO A 294 3.21 11.45 -5.21
C PRO A 294 2.81 10.89 -3.85
N PHE A 295 2.91 9.57 -3.69
CA PHE A 295 2.70 8.91 -2.40
C PHE A 295 3.95 9.11 -1.53
N VAL A 296 4.03 10.27 -0.87
CA VAL A 296 5.19 10.69 -0.10
C VAL A 296 4.88 10.82 1.39
N THR A 297 5.80 10.31 2.21
CA THR A 297 5.84 10.45 3.65
C THR A 297 6.96 11.41 4.04
N VAL A 298 6.64 12.36 4.89
CA VAL A 298 7.57 13.35 5.42
C VAL A 298 7.85 13.03 6.89
N PHE A 299 9.11 12.77 7.19
CA PHE A 299 9.59 12.37 8.51
C PHE A 299 10.11 13.57 9.29
N MET A 300 9.64 13.72 10.52
CA MET A 300 9.91 14.83 11.43
C MET A 300 10.53 14.27 12.71
N TYR A 301 11.87 14.23 12.76
CA TYR A 301 12.65 13.64 13.84
C TYR A 301 13.78 14.56 14.28
N LEU A 302 13.68 15.17 15.47
CA LEU A 302 14.63 16.16 15.96
C LEU A 302 16.03 15.59 16.22
N ASN A 303 16.11 14.38 16.78
CA ASN A 303 17.39 13.73 17.09
C ASN A 303 18.14 13.20 15.85
N GLU A 304 17.56 13.34 14.65
CA GLU A 304 18.28 13.11 13.39
C GLU A 304 19.24 14.26 13.03
N ALA A 305 19.06 15.44 13.63
CA ALA A 305 19.96 16.58 13.48
C ALA A 305 21.34 16.31 14.04
N LYS A 306 22.39 16.79 13.35
CA LYS A 306 23.79 16.49 13.66
C LYS A 306 24.38 17.33 14.78
N ASN A 307 23.75 18.47 15.08
CA ASN A 307 24.16 19.42 16.15
C ASN A 307 22.96 20.28 16.62
N GLU A 308 23.16 21.02 17.70
CA GLU A 308 22.09 21.81 18.32
C GLU A 308 21.53 22.93 17.41
N GLN A 309 22.37 23.56 16.57
CA GLN A 309 21.90 24.58 15.63
C GLN A 309 21.00 23.94 14.56
N GLU A 310 21.42 22.83 14.02
CA GLU A 310 20.63 22.08 13.02
C GLU A 310 19.33 21.56 13.63
N LYS A 311 19.36 21.12 14.91
CA LYS A 311 18.17 20.71 15.65
C LYS A 311 17.19 21.85 15.84
N HIS A 312 17.67 23.03 16.19
CA HIS A 312 16.85 24.25 16.27
C HIS A 312 16.23 24.61 14.90
N ASP A 313 17.02 24.57 13.85
CA ASP A 313 16.57 24.88 12.50
C ASP A 313 15.56 23.84 11.99
N LEU A 314 15.78 22.54 12.30
CA LEU A 314 14.85 21.47 12.03
C LEU A 314 13.51 21.67 12.79
N ALA A 315 13.57 22.07 14.05
CA ALA A 315 12.37 22.41 14.83
C ALA A 315 11.55 23.53 14.19
N MET A 316 12.21 24.55 13.60
CA MET A 316 11.56 25.62 12.85
C MET A 316 10.84 25.09 11.60
N ILE A 317 11.45 24.16 10.86
CA ILE A 317 10.83 23.51 9.68
C ILE A 317 9.62 22.66 10.10
N ILE A 318 9.75 21.89 11.18
CA ILE A 318 8.66 21.05 11.72
C ILE A 318 7.50 21.92 12.18
N GLU A 319 7.77 22.98 12.92
CA GLU A 319 6.75 23.93 13.38
C GLU A 319 5.95 24.48 12.19
N GLU A 320 6.63 24.95 11.16
CA GLU A 320 6.01 25.51 9.97
C GLU A 320 5.21 24.46 9.19
N THR A 321 5.74 23.25 9.07
CA THR A 321 5.06 22.12 8.42
C THR A 321 3.75 21.78 9.13
N LEU A 322 3.75 21.70 10.45
CA LEU A 322 2.56 21.43 11.25
C LEU A 322 1.54 22.58 11.18
N LYS A 323 2.00 23.85 11.22
CA LYS A 323 1.12 25.01 11.07
C LYS A 323 0.40 25.03 9.73
N GLN A 324 1.13 24.79 8.65
CA GLN A 324 0.54 24.77 7.30
C GLN A 324 -0.39 23.57 7.12
N ARG A 325 -0.03 22.40 7.64
CA ARG A 325 -0.90 21.23 7.60
C ARG A 325 -2.18 21.42 8.42
N HIS A 326 -2.08 22.02 9.60
CA HIS A 326 -3.25 22.36 10.42
C HIS A 326 -4.21 23.29 9.65
N LYS A 327 -3.69 24.26 8.90
CA LYS A 327 -4.47 25.11 8.01
C LYS A 327 -5.12 24.31 6.88
N GLY A 328 -4.40 23.35 6.29
CA GLY A 328 -4.83 22.55 5.16
C GLY A 328 -4.49 23.18 3.81
N VAL A 329 -5.19 22.74 2.76
CA VAL A 329 -5.10 23.30 1.41
C VAL A 329 -6.48 23.75 0.93
N LYS A 330 -6.53 24.77 0.08
CA LYS A 330 -7.79 25.20 -0.52
C LYS A 330 -8.16 24.33 -1.71
N ASN A 331 -9.39 23.84 -1.73
CA ASN A 331 -9.97 23.22 -2.91
C ASN A 331 -10.35 24.29 -3.96
N GLU A 332 -10.89 23.87 -5.10
CA GLU A 332 -11.33 24.74 -6.20
C GLU A 332 -12.37 25.80 -5.82
N LYS A 333 -13.12 25.58 -4.73
CA LYS A 333 -14.12 26.50 -4.18
C LYS A 333 -13.57 27.39 -3.09
N GLY A 334 -12.25 27.35 -2.84
CA GLY A 334 -11.60 28.16 -1.82
C GLY A 334 -11.77 27.70 -0.39
N VAL A 335 -12.31 26.49 -0.18
CA VAL A 335 -12.50 25.89 1.16
C VAL A 335 -11.24 25.17 1.60
N TRP A 336 -10.85 25.32 2.86
CA TRP A 336 -9.72 24.64 3.44
C TRP A 336 -10.06 23.19 3.78
N ILE A 337 -9.44 22.25 3.08
CA ILE A 337 -9.65 20.82 3.24
C ILE A 337 -8.37 20.09 3.69
N THR A 338 -8.52 18.85 4.13
CA THR A 338 -7.41 17.95 4.46
C THR A 338 -6.89 17.27 3.19
N PRO A 339 -5.63 17.52 2.77
CA PRO A 339 -5.04 16.82 1.65
C PRO A 339 -4.63 15.39 2.05
N ALA A 340 -4.70 14.45 1.11
CA ALA A 340 -4.25 13.08 1.34
C ALA A 340 -2.72 12.98 1.57
N PHE A 341 -1.95 13.79 0.83
CA PHE A 341 -0.48 13.82 0.88
C PHE A 341 0.05 15.25 1.08
N PRO A 342 1.30 15.40 1.55
CA PRO A 342 2.19 14.36 2.08
C PRO A 342 1.63 13.77 3.39
N LYS A 343 1.90 12.49 3.63
CA LYS A 343 1.74 11.89 4.95
C LYS A 343 2.79 12.49 5.88
N LEU A 344 2.43 12.80 7.12
CA LEU A 344 3.35 13.34 8.11
C LEU A 344 3.56 12.33 9.23
N ILE A 345 4.81 12.11 9.62
CA ILE A 345 5.18 11.30 10.78
C ILE A 345 5.99 12.15 11.74
N TYR A 346 5.54 12.23 12.98
CA TYR A 346 6.18 12.96 14.05
C TYR A 346 6.74 11.99 15.08
N VAL A 347 8.05 12.09 15.35
CA VAL A 347 8.71 11.25 16.33
C VAL A 347 8.55 11.84 17.72
N LEU A 348 8.11 11.00 18.66
CA LEU A 348 8.02 11.32 20.07
C LEU A 348 9.37 10.99 20.72
N GLU A 349 9.99 12.02 21.27
CA GLU A 349 11.34 12.00 21.82
C GLU A 349 11.33 12.54 23.26
N GLU A 350 12.39 12.27 24.01
CA GLU A 350 12.52 12.78 25.38
C GLU A 350 12.40 14.32 25.42
N ASP A 351 12.96 15.01 24.43
CA ASP A 351 12.96 16.49 24.32
C ASP A 351 11.60 17.11 23.96
N ASN A 352 10.58 16.30 23.63
CA ASN A 352 9.31 16.84 23.18
C ASN A 352 8.06 16.20 23.84
N ILE A 353 8.22 15.25 24.76
CA ILE A 353 7.09 14.46 25.28
C ILE A 353 6.54 14.96 26.63
N THR A 354 7.25 15.77 27.35
CA THR A 354 6.83 16.34 28.64
C THR A 354 6.65 17.85 28.55
N GLU A 355 5.78 18.41 29.38
CA GLU A 355 5.41 19.84 29.37
C GLU A 355 6.58 20.78 29.64
N ASP A 356 7.61 20.31 30.36
CA ASP A 356 8.84 21.02 30.66
C ASP A 356 9.94 20.83 29.62
N SER A 357 9.74 19.97 28.64
CA SER A 357 10.74 19.72 27.59
C SER A 357 10.83 20.88 26.60
N LYS A 358 12.03 21.09 26.05
CA LYS A 358 12.37 22.23 25.16
C LYS A 358 11.46 22.34 23.94
N TYR A 359 11.03 21.23 23.39
CA TYR A 359 10.24 21.16 22.15
C TYR A 359 8.79 20.67 22.38
N TRP A 360 8.30 20.72 23.60
CA TRP A 360 6.90 20.36 23.91
C TRP A 360 5.88 21.10 23.05
N TYR A 361 6.12 22.38 22.75
CA TYR A 361 5.24 23.17 21.91
C TYR A 361 4.99 22.56 20.52
N LEU A 362 5.95 21.78 19.97
CA LEU A 362 5.77 21.05 18.72
C LEU A 362 4.79 19.89 18.90
N THR A 363 4.83 19.19 20.01
CA THR A 363 3.89 18.10 20.32
C THR A 363 2.48 18.61 20.54
N GLU A 364 2.32 19.75 21.22
CA GLU A 364 1.00 20.42 21.31
C GLU A 364 0.46 20.82 19.93
N LEU A 365 1.31 21.38 19.08
CA LEU A 365 0.94 21.73 17.70
C LEU A 365 0.60 20.50 16.87
N ALA A 366 1.36 19.41 17.01
CA ALA A 366 1.09 18.12 16.38
C ALA A 366 -0.27 17.57 16.82
N ALA A 367 -0.57 17.60 18.12
CA ALA A 367 -1.87 17.15 18.65
C ALA A 367 -3.04 17.96 18.07
N LYS A 368 -2.91 19.29 17.99
CA LYS A 368 -3.92 20.17 17.35
C LYS A 368 -4.08 19.83 15.87
N CYS A 369 -2.96 19.58 15.17
CA CYS A 369 -2.98 19.22 13.77
C CYS A 369 -3.67 17.84 13.57
N THR A 370 -3.34 16.85 14.38
CA THR A 370 -3.99 15.52 14.35
C THR A 370 -5.49 15.62 14.60
N ALA A 371 -5.91 16.37 15.62
CA ALA A 371 -7.32 16.53 15.96
C ALA A 371 -8.14 17.12 14.79
N LYS A 372 -7.55 17.99 13.98
CA LYS A 372 -8.23 18.66 12.86
C LYS A 372 -8.01 17.97 11.50
N ARG A 373 -6.81 17.40 11.26
CA ARG A 373 -6.37 16.97 9.94
C ARG A 373 -5.93 15.49 9.89
N MET A 374 -6.14 14.71 10.95
CA MET A 374 -5.78 13.29 11.04
C MET A 374 -4.29 12.99 10.93
N VAL A 375 -3.44 13.96 10.85
CA VAL A 375 -1.97 13.83 10.81
C VAL A 375 -1.34 14.88 11.72
N PRO A 376 -0.12 14.64 12.22
CA PRO A 376 0.80 13.53 11.93
C PRO A 376 0.41 12.22 12.61
N ASP A 377 1.01 11.12 12.11
CA ASP A 377 1.13 9.87 12.84
C ASP A 377 2.32 9.95 13.78
N TYR A 378 2.38 9.06 14.75
CA TYR A 378 3.37 9.09 15.83
C TYR A 378 4.23 7.85 15.86
N ILE A 379 5.56 8.04 15.89
CA ILE A 379 6.54 7.00 16.17
C ILE A 379 7.17 7.28 17.53
N SER A 380 7.25 6.27 18.39
CA SER A 380 7.96 6.34 19.66
C SER A 380 9.45 6.03 19.44
N GLU A 381 10.33 7.00 19.66
CA GLU A 381 11.78 6.75 19.71
C GLU A 381 12.13 5.74 20.77
N LYS A 382 11.58 5.89 21.99
CA LYS A 382 11.80 5.00 23.13
C LYS A 382 11.54 3.53 22.81
N VAL A 383 10.41 3.23 22.16
CA VAL A 383 10.04 1.83 21.83
C VAL A 383 10.83 1.36 20.61
N MET A 384 11.05 2.21 19.60
CA MET A 384 11.80 1.84 18.40
C MET A 384 13.25 1.48 18.73
N LEU A 385 13.92 2.23 19.58
CA LEU A 385 15.30 1.97 19.99
C LEU A 385 15.48 0.67 20.78
N GLN A 386 14.40 0.10 21.33
CA GLN A 386 14.45 -1.22 21.98
C GLN A 386 14.51 -2.38 20.97
N SER A 387 14.03 -2.20 19.76
CA SER A 387 13.83 -3.29 18.79
C SER A 387 14.57 -3.10 17.48
N LYS A 388 14.97 -1.87 17.13
CA LYS A 388 15.51 -1.51 15.80
C LYS A 388 16.88 -0.81 15.85
N ILE A 389 17.68 -1.14 16.81
CA ILE A 389 19.11 -0.79 16.89
C ILE A 389 19.97 -1.95 16.38
N ASP A 390 21.21 -1.67 16.00
CA ASP A 390 22.15 -2.70 15.59
C ASP A 390 22.66 -3.53 16.79
N LYS A 391 23.46 -4.56 16.50
CA LYS A 391 24.00 -5.46 17.53
C LYS A 391 24.96 -4.77 18.53
N ASN A 392 25.47 -3.59 18.17
CA ASN A 392 26.39 -2.81 19.01
C ASN A 392 25.64 -1.76 19.84
N GLY A 393 24.31 -1.68 19.72
CA GLY A 393 23.49 -0.64 20.35
C GLY A 393 23.57 0.71 19.65
N GLU A 394 24.13 0.75 18.44
CA GLU A 394 24.19 1.96 17.61
C GLU A 394 22.95 2.08 16.72
N GLY A 395 22.54 3.30 16.50
CA GLY A 395 21.43 3.61 15.63
C GLY A 395 20.50 4.68 16.22
N HIS A 396 19.58 5.11 15.40
CA HIS A 396 18.53 6.05 15.79
C HIS A 396 17.19 5.62 15.17
N CYS A 397 16.14 6.31 15.56
CA CYS A 397 14.81 6.13 14.98
C CYS A 397 14.86 6.41 13.47
N PHE A 398 14.01 5.72 12.71
CA PHE A 398 13.87 5.91 11.27
C PHE A 398 12.42 5.71 10.83
N THR A 399 12.10 6.19 9.63
CA THR A 399 10.73 6.19 9.13
C THR A 399 10.36 4.89 8.41
N CYS A 400 9.05 4.64 8.31
CA CYS A 400 8.52 3.71 7.32
C CYS A 400 8.59 4.31 5.90
N MET A 401 8.53 3.42 4.92
CA MET A 401 8.28 3.77 3.51
C MET A 401 6.76 3.76 3.26
N GLY A 402 6.26 4.82 2.63
CA GLY A 402 4.83 4.92 2.33
C GLY A 402 3.94 4.82 3.58
N CYS A 403 3.04 3.81 3.64
CA CYS A 403 2.08 3.68 4.74
C CYS A 403 2.72 3.23 6.04
N ARG A 404 3.39 2.08 6.03
CA ARG A 404 3.86 1.39 7.24
C ARG A 404 5.00 0.39 7.01
N SER A 405 5.58 0.30 5.81
CA SER A 405 6.65 -0.65 5.51
C SER A 405 7.96 -0.18 6.13
N PHE A 406 8.53 -0.97 7.05
CA PHE A 406 9.83 -0.71 7.64
C PHE A 406 10.87 -1.67 7.07
N LEU A 407 12.07 -1.14 6.87
CA LEU A 407 13.24 -1.96 6.59
C LEU A 407 13.81 -2.53 7.90
N THR A 408 14.50 -3.67 7.78
CA THR A 408 15.27 -4.19 8.90
C THR A 408 16.55 -3.38 9.10
N PRO A 409 17.12 -3.34 10.32
CA PRO A 409 18.41 -2.70 10.55
C PRO A 409 19.50 -3.23 9.60
N TYR A 410 20.28 -2.32 9.05
CA TYR A 410 21.37 -2.62 8.11
C TYR A 410 22.55 -1.71 8.38
N VAL A 411 23.74 -2.25 8.29
CA VAL A 411 25.00 -1.51 8.37
C VAL A 411 25.69 -1.53 7.01
N ASP A 412 26.26 -0.39 6.63
CA ASP A 412 27.01 -0.25 5.39
C ASP A 412 28.39 -0.94 5.43
N GLU A 413 29.14 -0.83 4.35
CA GLU A 413 30.49 -1.39 4.23
C GLU A 413 31.51 -0.81 5.24
N ASN A 414 31.19 0.34 5.84
CA ASN A 414 31.99 0.98 6.89
C ASN A 414 31.54 0.60 8.32
N GLY A 415 30.55 -0.32 8.44
CA GLY A 415 29.98 -0.74 9.71
C GLY A 415 29.03 0.29 10.34
N LYS A 416 28.58 1.30 9.59
CA LYS A 416 27.66 2.32 10.10
C LYS A 416 26.21 1.98 9.74
N PRO A 417 25.24 2.24 10.64
CA PRO A 417 23.84 2.10 10.34
C PRO A 417 23.44 2.96 9.12
N LYS A 418 22.75 2.35 8.16
CA LYS A 418 22.24 3.02 6.97
C LYS A 418 20.73 2.93 6.93
N TYR A 419 20.07 4.07 6.88
CA TYR A 419 18.60 4.18 6.85
C TYR A 419 18.09 4.57 5.47
N TYR A 420 18.63 5.64 4.89
CA TYR A 420 18.22 6.18 3.60
C TYR A 420 19.01 5.55 2.44
N GLY A 421 18.47 5.67 1.24
CA GLY A 421 19.03 5.01 0.06
C GLY A 421 18.77 3.51 0.05
N ARG A 422 17.66 3.07 0.66
CA ARG A 422 17.24 1.67 0.75
C ARG A 422 15.80 1.50 0.28
N PHE A 423 15.38 0.29 -0.04
CA PHE A 423 14.09 0.05 -0.68
C PHE A 423 13.49 -1.31 -0.36
N ASN A 424 12.19 -1.46 -0.65
CA ASN A 424 11.45 -2.71 -0.61
C ASN A 424 11.28 -3.28 -2.02
N GLN A 425 11.62 -4.56 -2.22
CA GLN A 425 11.53 -5.23 -3.51
C GLN A 425 10.09 -5.59 -3.91
N GLY A 426 9.21 -5.82 -2.93
CA GLY A 426 7.82 -6.16 -3.14
C GLY A 426 7.18 -6.94 -2.01
N VAL A 427 5.88 -7.20 -2.13
CA VAL A 427 5.03 -7.78 -1.09
C VAL A 427 4.22 -8.95 -1.64
N VAL A 428 4.06 -10.01 -0.84
CA VAL A 428 3.06 -11.07 -1.01
C VAL A 428 2.36 -11.27 0.33
N THR A 429 1.03 -11.23 0.34
CA THR A 429 0.23 -11.35 1.57
C THR A 429 -0.46 -12.71 1.64
N VAL A 430 -0.31 -13.41 2.77
CA VAL A 430 -1.07 -14.63 3.06
C VAL A 430 -2.39 -14.30 3.73
N ASN A 431 -3.45 -15.01 3.33
CA ASN A 431 -4.76 -14.95 3.96
C ASN A 431 -4.83 -15.97 5.10
N LEU A 432 -4.64 -15.54 6.34
CA LEU A 432 -4.66 -16.43 7.50
C LEU A 432 -6.03 -17.06 7.74
N ILE A 433 -7.12 -16.36 7.37
CA ILE A 433 -8.49 -16.87 7.53
C ILE A 433 -8.69 -18.11 6.66
N ASP A 434 -8.16 -18.11 5.43
CA ASP A 434 -8.23 -19.25 4.53
C ASP A 434 -7.58 -20.49 5.16
N ILE A 435 -6.43 -20.34 5.80
CA ILE A 435 -5.76 -21.44 6.51
C ILE A 435 -6.63 -21.94 7.66
N GLY A 436 -7.16 -21.03 8.48
CA GLY A 436 -8.02 -21.37 9.62
C GLY A 436 -9.27 -22.13 9.22
N LEU A 437 -9.99 -21.66 8.21
CA LEU A 437 -11.22 -22.29 7.71
C LEU A 437 -10.94 -23.63 7.01
N SER A 438 -9.83 -23.75 6.26
CA SER A 438 -9.43 -24.98 5.62
C SER A 438 -9.02 -26.07 6.63
N ALA A 439 -8.54 -25.68 7.79
CA ALA A 439 -8.20 -26.60 8.89
C ALA A 439 -9.45 -27.12 9.63
N GLY A 440 -10.51 -26.32 9.75
CA GLY A 440 -11.77 -26.73 10.35
C GLY A 440 -11.66 -27.07 11.84
N LYS A 441 -11.02 -26.24 12.64
CA LYS A 441 -10.76 -26.40 14.11
C LYS A 441 -9.73 -27.48 14.49
N ASP A 442 -9.06 -28.10 13.52
CA ASP A 442 -7.97 -29.05 13.75
C ASP A 442 -6.64 -28.30 13.72
N LEU A 443 -5.98 -28.15 14.86
CA LEU A 443 -4.72 -27.41 14.97
C LEU A 443 -3.55 -28.10 14.28
N ASP A 444 -3.50 -29.44 14.26
CA ASP A 444 -2.42 -30.15 13.55
C ASP A 444 -2.56 -29.99 12.04
N LYS A 445 -3.79 -30.08 11.54
CA LYS A 445 -4.11 -29.79 10.15
C LYS A 445 -3.84 -28.30 9.81
N PHE A 446 -4.12 -27.38 10.73
CA PHE A 446 -3.82 -25.97 10.57
C PHE A 446 -2.32 -25.74 10.29
N TRP A 447 -1.44 -26.30 11.14
CA TRP A 447 0.01 -26.12 10.98
C TRP A 447 0.53 -26.75 9.70
N LYS A 448 -0.03 -27.87 9.28
CA LYS A 448 0.33 -28.50 8.00
C LYS A 448 -0.03 -27.60 6.80
N ILE A 449 -1.27 -27.07 6.75
CA ILE A 449 -1.69 -26.16 5.69
C ILE A 449 -0.89 -24.84 5.78
N PHE A 450 -0.60 -24.37 6.97
CA PHE A 450 0.23 -23.20 7.18
C PHE A 450 1.61 -23.36 6.54
N ASP A 451 2.29 -24.47 6.76
CA ASP A 451 3.59 -24.75 6.16
C ASP A 451 3.52 -24.82 4.62
N GLU A 452 2.46 -25.41 4.05
CA GLU A 452 2.21 -25.42 2.59
C GLU A 452 2.00 -23.98 2.05
N ARG A 453 1.28 -23.12 2.77
CA ARG A 453 1.08 -21.72 2.36
C ARG A 453 2.35 -20.90 2.48
N MET A 454 3.19 -21.16 3.45
CA MET A 454 4.50 -20.50 3.59
C MET A 454 5.42 -20.83 2.41
N GLU A 455 5.45 -22.06 1.97
CA GLU A 455 6.21 -22.45 0.76
C GLU A 455 5.71 -21.74 -0.49
N LEU A 456 4.39 -21.63 -0.65
CA LEU A 456 3.77 -20.88 -1.75
C LEU A 456 4.13 -19.39 -1.72
N CYS A 457 4.05 -18.75 -0.55
CA CYS A 457 4.43 -17.35 -0.36
C CYS A 457 5.92 -17.12 -0.65
N HIS A 458 6.77 -18.04 -0.21
CA HIS A 458 8.22 -17.99 -0.46
C HIS A 458 8.52 -17.95 -1.95
N ARG A 459 7.99 -18.91 -2.73
CA ARG A 459 8.17 -18.95 -4.18
C ARG A 459 7.62 -17.69 -4.88
N ALA A 460 6.48 -17.17 -4.40
CA ALA A 460 5.93 -15.94 -4.93
C ALA A 460 6.81 -14.70 -4.63
N LEU A 461 7.44 -14.65 -3.45
CA LEU A 461 8.42 -13.62 -3.10
C LEU A 461 9.71 -13.75 -3.91
N GLN A 462 10.18 -14.99 -4.14
CA GLN A 462 11.34 -15.24 -5.01
C GLN A 462 11.09 -14.72 -6.44
N CYS A 463 9.88 -14.90 -7.01
CA CYS A 463 9.54 -14.31 -8.31
C CYS A 463 9.74 -12.80 -8.36
N ARG A 464 9.46 -12.08 -7.26
CA ARG A 464 9.71 -10.63 -7.17
C ARG A 464 11.19 -10.30 -7.17
N HIS A 465 11.99 -11.03 -6.42
CA HIS A 465 13.43 -10.89 -6.38
C HIS A 465 14.06 -11.17 -7.76
N GLU A 466 13.68 -12.28 -8.37
CA GLU A 466 14.16 -12.68 -9.68
C GLU A 466 13.82 -11.66 -10.77
N ARG A 467 12.63 -11.03 -10.66
CA ARG A 467 12.23 -9.99 -11.62
C ARG A 467 13.12 -8.75 -11.60
N LEU A 468 13.71 -8.43 -10.45
CA LEU A 468 14.65 -7.30 -10.30
C LEU A 468 16.09 -7.70 -10.64
N THR A 469 16.43 -8.98 -10.53
CA THR A 469 17.79 -9.48 -10.81
C THR A 469 18.19 -9.20 -12.25
N GLY A 470 19.41 -8.70 -12.44
CA GLY A 470 19.95 -8.32 -13.74
C GLY A 470 19.50 -6.96 -14.28
N THR A 471 18.66 -6.23 -13.55
CA THR A 471 18.24 -4.87 -13.93
C THR A 471 19.45 -3.95 -14.00
N LEU A 472 19.57 -3.20 -15.09
CA LEU A 472 20.63 -2.20 -15.27
C LEU A 472 20.25 -0.90 -14.58
N SER A 473 21.25 -0.19 -14.06
CA SER A 473 21.08 1.13 -13.44
C SER A 473 20.40 2.15 -14.36
N ASP A 474 20.45 1.91 -15.67
CA ASP A 474 19.81 2.72 -16.71
C ASP A 474 18.29 2.65 -16.70
N ALA A 475 17.69 1.63 -16.06
CA ALA A 475 16.23 1.49 -15.99
C ALA A 475 15.56 2.64 -15.21
N ALA A 476 16.24 3.16 -14.18
CA ALA A 476 15.78 4.30 -13.39
C ALA A 476 17.00 5.11 -12.87
N PRO A 477 17.61 5.96 -13.71
CA PRO A 477 18.86 6.65 -13.35
C PRO A 477 18.76 7.46 -12.07
N ILE A 478 17.64 8.14 -11.81
CA ILE A 478 17.42 8.93 -10.57
C ILE A 478 17.56 8.06 -9.33
N LEU A 479 17.13 6.79 -9.38
CA LEU A 479 17.20 5.87 -8.27
C LEU A 479 18.59 5.26 -8.10
N TRP A 480 19.16 4.77 -9.20
CA TRP A 480 20.32 3.89 -9.16
C TRP A 480 21.66 4.59 -9.41
N GLN A 481 21.66 5.70 -10.19
CA GLN A 481 22.91 6.40 -10.58
C GLN A 481 23.07 7.73 -9.85
N TYR A 482 21.98 8.43 -9.51
CA TYR A 482 22.02 9.84 -9.11
C TYR A 482 21.63 10.10 -7.65
N GLY A 483 21.66 9.08 -6.82
CA GLY A 483 21.74 9.22 -5.37
C GLY A 483 20.46 8.97 -4.59
N ALA A 484 19.28 8.80 -5.24
CA ALA A 484 18.05 8.54 -4.47
C ALA A 484 18.16 7.23 -3.66
N LEU A 485 18.68 6.16 -4.27
CA LEU A 485 18.95 4.88 -3.61
C LEU A 485 20.42 4.48 -3.67
N ALA A 486 21.10 4.77 -4.77
CA ALA A 486 22.52 4.41 -4.95
C ALA A 486 23.21 5.38 -5.92
N ARG A 487 24.53 5.21 -6.06
CA ARG A 487 25.39 5.89 -7.06
C ARG A 487 26.15 4.85 -7.87
N LEU A 488 25.41 3.99 -8.57
CA LEU A 488 25.98 3.01 -9.49
C LEU A 488 26.46 3.68 -10.78
N LYS A 489 27.40 3.06 -11.45
CA LYS A 489 27.82 3.48 -12.78
C LYS A 489 26.74 3.15 -13.81
N LYS A 490 26.69 3.90 -14.88
CA LYS A 490 25.84 3.60 -16.04
C LYS A 490 26.12 2.18 -16.56
N GLY A 491 25.07 1.39 -16.82
CA GLY A 491 25.17 0.00 -17.26
C GLY A 491 25.54 -1.00 -16.15
N GLU A 492 25.72 -0.57 -14.89
CA GLU A 492 25.95 -1.47 -13.77
C GLU A 492 24.63 -2.13 -13.33
N LYS A 493 24.70 -3.41 -12.98
CA LYS A 493 23.53 -4.15 -12.45
C LYS A 493 23.26 -3.78 -10.99
N ILE A 494 21.97 -3.76 -10.61
CA ILE A 494 21.56 -3.47 -9.24
C ILE A 494 21.68 -4.67 -8.29
N ASP A 495 22.09 -5.84 -8.76
CA ASP A 495 22.04 -7.12 -8.05
C ASP A 495 22.66 -7.07 -6.65
N LYS A 496 23.76 -6.33 -6.46
CA LYS A 496 24.38 -6.16 -5.14
C LYS A 496 23.46 -5.47 -4.11
N LEU A 497 22.47 -4.70 -4.57
CA LEU A 497 21.49 -4.02 -3.72
C LEU A 497 20.30 -4.91 -3.35
N LEU A 498 20.18 -6.09 -3.95
CA LEU A 498 19.10 -7.04 -3.70
C LEU A 498 19.39 -8.03 -2.56
N HIS A 499 20.64 -8.05 -2.07
CA HIS A 499 21.14 -9.01 -1.09
C HIS A 499 21.71 -8.33 0.17
N GLY A 500 22.01 -9.15 1.18
CA GLY A 500 22.72 -8.73 2.38
C GLY A 500 21.94 -7.79 3.31
N GLY A 501 20.64 -7.59 3.06
CA GLY A 501 19.80 -6.69 3.85
C GLY A 501 19.77 -5.24 3.37
N TYR A 502 20.38 -4.91 2.23
CA TYR A 502 20.27 -3.57 1.64
C TYR A 502 18.84 -3.23 1.25
N SER A 503 18.11 -4.20 0.73
CA SER A 503 16.67 -4.14 0.44
C SER A 503 15.93 -5.33 1.05
N THR A 504 14.62 -5.25 1.15
CA THR A 504 13.77 -6.22 1.86
C THR A 504 12.64 -6.73 0.99
N LEU A 505 12.32 -8.02 1.09
CA LEU A 505 11.05 -8.61 0.65
C LEU A 505 10.09 -8.71 1.82
N SER A 506 8.82 -8.38 1.61
CA SER A 506 7.83 -8.38 2.68
C SER A 506 6.87 -9.57 2.56
N LEU A 507 6.89 -10.45 3.58
CA LEU A 507 5.82 -11.41 3.81
C LEU A 507 4.67 -10.71 4.53
N GLY A 508 3.62 -10.37 3.80
CA GLY A 508 2.41 -9.79 4.37
C GLY A 508 1.48 -10.83 4.97
N TYR A 509 0.66 -10.42 5.92
CA TYR A 509 -0.41 -11.26 6.50
C TYR A 509 -1.65 -10.44 6.77
N ALA A 510 -2.82 -11.10 6.79
CA ALA A 510 -4.12 -10.49 6.99
C ALA A 510 -5.08 -11.44 7.72
N GLY A 511 -6.01 -10.87 8.48
CA GLY A 511 -7.11 -11.61 9.10
C GLY A 511 -6.69 -12.51 10.26
N LEU A 512 -5.72 -12.08 11.08
CA LEU A 512 -5.30 -12.85 12.24
C LEU A 512 -6.44 -13.05 13.25
N TRP A 513 -7.28 -12.03 13.44
CA TRP A 513 -8.42 -12.09 14.35
C TRP A 513 -9.40 -13.18 13.95
N GLU A 514 -9.89 -13.18 12.73
CA GLU A 514 -10.84 -14.17 12.22
C GLU A 514 -10.22 -15.56 12.12
N CYS A 515 -8.93 -15.66 11.82
CA CYS A 515 -8.21 -16.92 11.80
C CYS A 515 -8.25 -17.59 13.19
N VAL A 516 -7.85 -16.88 14.23
CA VAL A 516 -7.86 -17.38 15.61
C VAL A 516 -9.29 -17.70 16.05
N TYR A 517 -10.23 -16.81 15.78
CA TYR A 517 -11.64 -17.01 16.12
C TYR A 517 -12.23 -18.24 15.44
N SER A 518 -11.94 -18.48 14.19
CA SER A 518 -12.41 -19.66 13.45
C SER A 518 -11.87 -20.98 13.99
N LEU A 519 -10.62 -20.97 14.50
CA LEU A 519 -9.95 -22.17 15.01
C LEU A 519 -10.44 -22.56 16.41
N ILE A 520 -10.47 -21.62 17.34
CA ILE A 520 -10.69 -21.91 18.77
C ILE A 520 -11.91 -21.19 19.36
N GLY A 521 -12.62 -20.37 18.60
CA GLY A 521 -13.78 -19.59 19.08
C GLY A 521 -13.44 -18.51 20.09
N LYS A 522 -12.17 -18.08 20.14
CA LYS A 522 -11.65 -17.05 21.05
C LYS A 522 -11.17 -15.84 20.28
N LYS A 523 -11.40 -14.65 20.87
CA LYS A 523 -10.94 -13.39 20.31
C LYS A 523 -9.46 -13.14 20.65
N LEU A 524 -8.79 -12.28 19.91
CA LEU A 524 -7.41 -11.84 20.25
C LEU A 524 -7.33 -11.08 21.58
N THR A 525 -8.44 -10.52 22.03
CA THR A 525 -8.58 -9.84 23.34
C THR A 525 -8.70 -10.82 24.52
N GLU A 526 -8.95 -12.10 24.26
CA GLU A 526 -8.99 -13.17 25.26
C GLU A 526 -7.62 -13.87 25.34
N LYS A 527 -7.26 -14.39 26.51
CA LYS A 527 -5.93 -14.96 26.80
C LYS A 527 -5.51 -16.04 25.78
N GLU A 528 -6.36 -17.04 25.59
CA GLU A 528 -6.06 -18.18 24.69
C GLU A 528 -5.97 -17.73 23.23
N GLY A 529 -6.81 -16.78 22.82
CA GLY A 529 -6.78 -16.19 21.49
C GLY A 529 -5.51 -15.40 21.26
N LYS A 530 -5.08 -14.59 22.22
CA LYS A 530 -3.82 -13.86 22.18
C LYS A 530 -2.62 -14.80 22.09
N GLU A 531 -2.57 -15.83 22.93
CA GLU A 531 -1.47 -16.82 22.93
C GLU A 531 -1.34 -17.53 21.57
N LEU A 532 -2.45 -17.95 20.98
CA LEU A 532 -2.43 -18.55 19.64
C LEU A 532 -2.03 -17.54 18.58
N GLY A 533 -2.54 -16.31 18.63
CA GLY A 533 -2.18 -15.24 17.71
C GLY A 533 -0.70 -14.92 17.72
N LEU A 534 -0.10 -14.78 18.91
CA LEU A 534 1.35 -14.55 19.07
C LEU A 534 2.17 -15.73 18.54
N LYS A 535 1.71 -16.97 18.76
CA LYS A 535 2.36 -18.17 18.23
C LYS A 535 2.35 -18.21 16.69
N ILE A 536 1.24 -17.82 16.06
CA ILE A 536 1.14 -17.70 14.60
C ILE A 536 2.13 -16.65 14.10
N MET A 537 2.18 -15.48 14.72
CA MET A 537 3.09 -14.40 14.35
C MET A 537 4.56 -14.80 14.50
N GLN A 538 4.91 -15.50 15.58
CA GLN A 538 6.26 -16.01 15.77
C GLN A 538 6.65 -17.00 14.67
N LYS A 539 5.75 -17.93 14.32
CA LYS A 539 6.00 -18.91 13.25
C LYS A 539 6.21 -18.24 11.89
N LEU A 540 5.49 -17.15 11.58
CA LEU A 540 5.72 -16.35 10.37
C LEU A 540 7.13 -15.73 10.37
N ASN A 541 7.57 -15.19 11.50
CA ASN A 541 8.93 -14.65 11.65
C ASN A 541 10.01 -15.72 11.50
N ASP A 542 9.77 -16.92 12.05
CA ASP A 542 10.70 -18.05 11.94
C ASP A 542 10.95 -18.45 10.49
N TYR A 543 9.90 -18.39 9.64
CA TYR A 543 10.03 -18.60 8.20
C TYR A 543 10.85 -17.51 7.53
N CYS A 544 10.59 -16.24 7.83
CA CYS A 544 11.38 -15.13 7.30
C CYS A 544 12.88 -15.27 7.67
N ALA A 545 13.17 -15.62 8.92
CA ALA A 545 14.54 -15.85 9.40
C ALA A 545 15.21 -17.04 8.70
N LYS A 546 14.48 -18.14 8.49
CA LYS A 546 14.95 -19.32 7.78
C LYS A 546 15.34 -18.99 6.34
N TRP A 547 14.47 -18.30 5.59
CA TRP A 547 14.72 -17.90 4.21
C TRP A 547 15.90 -16.94 4.10
N LYS A 548 15.93 -15.93 4.96
CA LYS A 548 17.03 -14.96 5.03
C LYS A 548 18.39 -15.64 5.20
N LYS A 549 18.47 -16.61 6.12
CA LYS A 549 19.69 -17.37 6.37
C LYS A 549 20.11 -18.22 5.17
N ALA A 550 19.15 -18.82 4.46
CA ALA A 550 19.42 -19.70 3.34
C ALA A 550 19.87 -18.95 2.07
N GLU A 551 19.33 -17.76 1.82
CA GLU A 551 19.42 -17.09 0.52
C GLU A 551 20.19 -15.75 0.56
N ASN A 552 20.55 -15.25 1.74
CA ASN A 552 21.14 -13.91 1.93
C ASN A 552 20.25 -12.79 1.35
N ILE A 553 18.92 -13.02 1.32
CA ILE A 553 17.91 -12.04 0.97
C ILE A 553 17.17 -11.67 2.25
N ASP A 554 16.89 -10.39 2.46
CA ASP A 554 16.18 -9.97 3.65
C ASP A 554 14.67 -10.14 3.49
N TYR A 555 14.10 -11.06 4.25
CA TYR A 555 12.66 -11.28 4.35
C TYR A 555 12.16 -10.74 5.69
N SER A 556 11.04 -10.02 5.67
CA SER A 556 10.51 -9.41 6.88
C SER A 556 8.99 -9.52 6.94
N LEU A 557 8.46 -9.80 8.14
CA LEU A 557 7.03 -9.91 8.36
C LEU A 557 6.37 -8.53 8.37
N TYR A 558 5.32 -8.37 7.58
CA TYR A 558 4.68 -7.10 7.28
C TYR A 558 3.17 -7.14 7.55
N GLY A 559 2.69 -6.28 8.43
CA GLY A 559 1.26 -6.05 8.63
C GLY A 559 0.66 -5.31 7.44
N THR A 560 0.18 -6.05 6.45
CA THR A 560 -0.25 -5.51 5.16
C THR A 560 -1.38 -4.50 5.29
N PRO A 561 -1.30 -3.32 4.65
CA PRO A 561 -2.45 -2.45 4.45
C PRO A 561 -3.41 -3.12 3.46
N LEU A 562 -4.61 -3.43 3.94
CA LEU A 562 -5.63 -4.09 3.13
C LEU A 562 -6.51 -3.05 2.42
N GLU A 563 -6.03 -2.45 1.35
CA GLU A 563 -6.81 -1.51 0.54
C GLU A 563 -7.99 -2.23 -0.14
N SER A 564 -7.90 -2.49 -1.43
CA SER A 564 -8.89 -3.31 -2.16
C SER A 564 -8.83 -4.80 -1.78
N THR A 565 -7.70 -5.27 -1.25
CA THR A 565 -7.46 -6.66 -0.86
C THR A 565 -8.42 -7.13 0.23
N THR A 566 -8.87 -6.24 1.14
CA THR A 566 -9.86 -6.62 2.17
C THR A 566 -11.16 -7.13 1.54
N TYR A 567 -11.66 -6.43 0.52
CA TYR A 567 -12.87 -6.81 -0.20
C TYR A 567 -12.65 -8.07 -1.06
N LYS A 568 -11.51 -8.16 -1.76
CA LYS A 568 -11.12 -9.35 -2.53
C LYS A 568 -11.12 -10.60 -1.65
N PHE A 569 -10.41 -10.56 -0.52
CA PHE A 569 -10.32 -11.70 0.39
C PHE A 569 -11.69 -12.08 0.98
N ALA A 570 -12.49 -11.10 1.43
CA ALA A 570 -13.83 -11.37 1.93
C ALA A 570 -14.69 -12.10 0.89
N LYS A 571 -14.69 -11.65 -0.37
CA LYS A 571 -15.46 -12.30 -1.46
C LYS A 571 -14.95 -13.71 -1.80
N CYS A 572 -13.62 -13.90 -1.82
CA CYS A 572 -13.05 -15.23 -2.05
C CYS A 572 -13.41 -16.21 -0.92
N LEU A 573 -13.35 -15.77 0.33
CA LEU A 573 -13.73 -16.58 1.49
C LEU A 573 -15.20 -16.95 1.45
N GLN A 574 -16.09 -16.00 1.16
CA GLN A 574 -17.53 -16.25 1.01
C GLN A 574 -17.83 -17.28 -0.10
N LYS A 575 -17.13 -17.17 -1.23
CA LYS A 575 -17.26 -18.12 -2.35
C LYS A 575 -16.80 -19.52 -1.98
N ARG A 576 -15.68 -19.65 -1.25
CA ARG A 576 -15.06 -20.93 -0.92
C ARG A 576 -15.71 -21.64 0.27
N PHE A 577 -16.10 -20.89 1.30
CA PHE A 577 -16.53 -21.45 2.59
C PHE A 577 -17.99 -21.08 2.94
N GLY A 578 -18.66 -20.23 2.13
CA GLY A 578 -19.98 -19.71 2.44
C GLY A 578 -19.95 -18.59 3.50
N ILE A 579 -21.13 -18.23 3.99
CA ILE A 579 -21.31 -17.21 5.02
C ILE A 579 -21.21 -17.85 6.40
N ILE A 580 -20.17 -17.51 7.14
CA ILE A 580 -19.90 -17.99 8.51
C ILE A 580 -19.94 -16.76 9.42
N LYS A 581 -20.93 -16.74 10.35
CA LYS A 581 -21.15 -15.63 11.28
C LYS A 581 -19.88 -15.32 12.09
N GLY A 582 -19.49 -14.05 12.07
CA GLY A 582 -18.29 -13.55 12.78
C GLY A 582 -16.96 -13.87 12.09
N VAL A 583 -16.97 -14.48 10.89
CA VAL A 583 -15.74 -14.81 10.13
C VAL A 583 -15.82 -14.35 8.68
N THR A 584 -16.88 -14.74 7.94
CA THR A 584 -17.03 -14.40 6.51
C THR A 584 -18.32 -13.65 6.20
N ASP A 585 -19.06 -13.23 7.19
CA ASP A 585 -20.36 -12.54 7.05
C ASP A 585 -20.23 -11.04 6.70
N LYS A 586 -19.01 -10.51 6.67
CA LYS A 586 -18.72 -9.13 6.28
C LYS A 586 -18.10 -9.05 4.88
N ASN A 587 -18.19 -7.89 4.24
CA ASN A 587 -17.54 -7.61 2.95
C ASN A 587 -16.10 -7.14 3.11
N TYR A 588 -15.54 -7.25 4.29
CA TYR A 588 -14.15 -6.93 4.64
C TYR A 588 -13.60 -7.99 5.60
N ILE A 589 -12.31 -7.99 5.80
CA ILE A 589 -11.59 -8.77 6.82
C ILE A 589 -10.76 -7.83 7.69
N THR A 590 -10.40 -8.28 8.89
CA THR A 590 -9.57 -7.50 9.80
C THR A 590 -8.15 -7.34 9.24
N ASN A 591 -7.66 -6.13 9.33
CA ASN A 591 -6.32 -5.75 8.89
C ASN A 591 -5.26 -6.36 9.81
N SER A 592 -4.28 -7.05 9.23
CA SER A 592 -3.13 -7.63 9.95
C SER A 592 -3.51 -8.27 11.31
N TYR A 593 -3.01 -7.72 12.42
CA TYR A 593 -3.22 -8.18 13.80
C TYR A 593 -4.27 -7.38 14.58
N HIS A 594 -4.92 -6.40 13.97
CA HIS A 594 -5.79 -5.47 14.70
C HIS A 594 -6.90 -6.20 15.46
N VAL A 595 -7.33 -5.61 16.57
CA VAL A 595 -8.61 -5.93 17.19
C VAL A 595 -9.71 -5.66 16.19
N HIS A 596 -10.71 -6.53 16.11
CA HIS A 596 -11.81 -6.38 15.15
C HIS A 596 -12.53 -5.04 15.36
N VAL A 597 -12.83 -4.34 14.29
CA VAL A 597 -13.36 -2.95 14.33
C VAL A 597 -14.66 -2.78 15.12
N THR A 598 -15.42 -3.87 15.30
CA THR A 598 -16.67 -3.89 16.07
C THR A 598 -16.47 -4.22 17.56
N GLU A 599 -15.25 -4.53 18.01
CA GLU A 599 -15.01 -4.82 19.43
C GLU A 599 -14.95 -3.54 20.26
N ASN A 600 -15.78 -3.49 21.30
CA ASN A 600 -15.75 -2.40 22.26
C ASN A 600 -14.52 -2.55 23.18
N ILE A 601 -13.51 -1.74 22.96
CA ILE A 601 -12.25 -1.68 23.70
C ILE A 601 -11.80 -0.22 23.78
N ASP A 602 -11.25 0.17 24.94
CA ASP A 602 -10.68 1.51 25.07
C ASP A 602 -9.33 1.65 24.36
N ALA A 603 -8.93 2.89 24.03
CA ALA A 603 -7.72 3.20 23.32
C ALA A 603 -6.44 2.62 23.95
N PHE A 604 -6.33 2.71 25.28
CA PHE A 604 -5.13 2.31 26.00
C PHE A 604 -5.00 0.78 26.03
N SER A 605 -6.09 0.09 26.33
CA SER A 605 -6.16 -1.38 26.30
C SER A 605 -5.87 -1.93 24.91
N LYS A 606 -6.44 -1.31 23.86
CA LYS A 606 -6.19 -1.68 22.47
C LYS A 606 -4.73 -1.52 22.08
N LEU A 607 -4.15 -0.34 22.33
CA LEU A 607 -2.75 -0.07 21.99
C LEU A 607 -1.79 -0.98 22.77
N LYS A 608 -2.10 -1.26 24.04
CA LYS A 608 -1.29 -2.18 24.86
C LYS A 608 -1.30 -3.60 24.34
N LEU A 609 -2.47 -4.10 23.98
CA LEU A 609 -2.62 -5.42 23.36
C LEU A 609 -1.88 -5.50 22.03
N GLU A 610 -2.14 -4.54 21.15
CA GLU A 610 -1.59 -4.53 19.80
C GLU A 610 -0.07 -4.29 19.76
N SER A 611 0.52 -3.67 20.81
CA SER A 611 1.96 -3.45 20.88
C SER A 611 2.78 -4.74 20.82
N GLU A 612 2.27 -5.82 21.41
CA GLU A 612 2.93 -7.13 21.40
C GLU A 612 2.94 -7.76 19.99
N PHE A 613 1.85 -7.61 19.25
CA PHE A 613 1.76 -8.06 17.85
C PHE A 613 2.57 -7.17 16.90
N GLN A 614 2.58 -5.86 17.14
CA GLN A 614 3.37 -4.92 16.36
C GLN A 614 4.87 -5.19 16.48
N ALA A 615 5.35 -5.53 17.68
CA ALA A 615 6.74 -5.94 17.92
C ALA A 615 7.16 -7.17 17.11
N LEU A 616 6.20 -8.07 16.80
CA LEU A 616 6.41 -9.23 15.93
C LEU A 616 6.21 -8.95 14.43
N SER A 617 6.04 -7.70 14.03
CA SER A 617 5.93 -7.27 12.63
C SER A 617 7.09 -6.35 12.26
N PRO A 618 8.35 -6.84 12.21
CA PRO A 618 9.53 -6.00 11.99
C PRO A 618 9.56 -5.36 10.59
N GLY A 619 8.88 -5.92 9.60
CA GLY A 619 8.71 -5.37 8.26
C GLY A 619 7.72 -4.20 8.19
N GLY A 620 7.07 -3.90 9.31
CA GLY A 620 6.19 -2.76 9.47
C GLY A 620 4.76 -3.11 9.80
N ALA A 621 4.18 -2.29 10.66
CA ALA A 621 2.78 -2.30 11.03
C ALA A 621 2.42 -0.97 11.68
N ILE A 622 1.16 -0.63 11.73
CA ILE A 622 0.64 0.54 12.41
C ILE A 622 -0.60 0.15 13.21
N SER A 623 -0.75 0.70 14.40
CA SER A 623 -1.98 0.63 15.17
C SER A 623 -2.75 1.95 15.09
N TYR A 624 -4.05 1.91 15.24
CA TYR A 624 -4.89 3.11 15.19
C TYR A 624 -5.83 3.19 16.38
N VAL A 625 -6.21 4.42 16.70
CA VAL A 625 -7.26 4.74 17.67
C VAL A 625 -8.36 5.48 16.92
N GLU A 626 -9.56 4.91 16.86
CA GLU A 626 -10.74 5.57 16.29
C GLU A 626 -11.31 6.53 17.33
N VAL A 627 -11.36 7.82 17.01
CA VAL A 627 -11.75 8.87 17.94
C VAL A 627 -12.86 9.75 17.35
N PRO A 628 -13.71 10.37 18.20
CA PRO A 628 -14.66 11.38 17.75
C PRO A 628 -13.94 12.66 17.29
N ASN A 629 -14.68 13.73 17.04
CA ASN A 629 -14.08 15.05 16.87
C ASN A 629 -13.36 15.49 18.15
N MET A 630 -12.03 15.64 18.08
CA MET A 630 -11.18 15.95 19.23
C MET A 630 -10.69 17.41 19.25
N GLN A 631 -11.17 18.28 18.37
CA GLN A 631 -10.66 19.64 18.24
C GLN A 631 -10.82 20.46 19.53
N ASP A 632 -11.86 20.17 20.32
CA ASP A 632 -12.13 20.83 21.60
C ASP A 632 -11.57 20.09 22.82
N ASN A 633 -10.87 18.96 22.61
CA ASN A 633 -10.31 18.16 23.70
C ASN A 633 -8.87 17.73 23.41
N ILE A 634 -8.00 18.68 23.17
CA ILE A 634 -6.56 18.44 22.93
C ILE A 634 -5.86 17.71 24.10
N PRO A 635 -6.20 17.99 25.39
CA PRO A 635 -5.62 17.22 26.49
C PRO A 635 -5.80 15.72 26.39
N ALA A 636 -6.96 15.23 25.94
CA ALA A 636 -7.16 13.79 25.72
C ALA A 636 -6.29 13.24 24.58
N VAL A 637 -6.12 14.00 23.50
CA VAL A 637 -5.18 13.64 22.40
C VAL A 637 -3.76 13.51 22.93
N LEU A 638 -3.30 14.45 23.75
CA LEU A 638 -1.97 14.45 24.38
C LEU A 638 -1.77 13.25 25.31
N GLN A 639 -2.81 12.81 26.04
CA GLN A 639 -2.74 11.61 26.86
C GLN A 639 -2.52 10.34 26.01
N VAL A 640 -3.22 10.23 24.89
CA VAL A 640 -3.00 9.11 23.94
C VAL A 640 -1.59 9.16 23.36
N ILE A 641 -1.09 10.35 22.99
CA ILE A 641 0.27 10.53 22.45
C ILE A 641 1.33 10.11 23.49
N LYS A 642 1.17 10.51 24.76
CA LYS A 642 2.06 10.06 25.85
C LYS A 642 2.03 8.55 26.04
N PHE A 643 0.86 7.94 25.93
CA PHE A 643 0.73 6.48 26.02
C PHE A 643 1.42 5.78 24.84
N ILE A 644 1.32 6.32 23.62
CA ILE A 644 2.02 5.82 22.45
C ILE A 644 3.54 5.83 22.69
N TYR A 645 4.08 6.94 23.18
CA TYR A 645 5.51 7.06 23.50
C TYR A 645 6.03 5.94 24.41
N ASP A 646 5.23 5.57 25.43
CA ASP A 646 5.63 4.60 26.43
C ASP A 646 5.41 3.13 26.02
N ASN A 647 4.47 2.85 25.12
CA ASN A 647 3.95 1.50 24.96
C ASN A 647 3.98 0.92 23.54
N ILE A 648 3.93 1.73 22.49
CA ILE A 648 3.82 1.22 21.13
C ILE A 648 4.70 2.01 20.16
N MET A 649 5.31 1.31 19.22
CA MET A 649 6.29 1.91 18.30
C MET A 649 5.66 2.89 17.32
N TYR A 650 4.49 2.56 16.75
CA TYR A 650 3.89 3.34 15.67
C TYR A 650 2.36 3.30 15.74
N ALA A 651 1.74 4.46 15.86
CA ALA A 651 0.29 4.58 15.93
C ALA A 651 -0.24 5.86 15.27
N GLU A 652 -1.52 5.80 14.87
CA GLU A 652 -2.29 6.91 14.30
C GLU A 652 -3.60 7.13 15.05
N LEU A 653 -4.13 8.36 15.00
CA LEU A 653 -5.46 8.70 15.50
C LEU A 653 -6.39 8.98 14.31
N ASN A 654 -7.49 8.23 14.24
CA ASN A 654 -8.51 8.36 13.20
C ASN A 654 -9.61 9.31 13.69
N THR A 655 -9.47 10.59 13.41
CA THR A 655 -10.51 11.60 13.64
C THR A 655 -11.35 11.81 12.38
N LYS A 656 -12.26 12.76 12.38
CA LYS A 656 -13.14 13.09 11.25
C LYS A 656 -12.83 14.47 10.72
N SER A 657 -12.72 14.62 9.40
CA SER A 657 -12.39 15.90 8.75
C SER A 657 -13.10 15.97 7.40
N ASP A 658 -14.44 16.13 7.44
CA ASP A 658 -15.27 16.16 6.23
C ASP A 658 -15.90 17.54 6.01
N TYR A 659 -16.27 17.80 4.76
CA TYR A 659 -16.92 19.04 4.35
C TYR A 659 -17.93 18.79 3.23
N CYS A 660 -19.14 19.34 3.38
CA CYS A 660 -20.16 19.34 2.32
C CYS A 660 -20.12 20.67 1.56
N GLN A 661 -19.85 20.61 0.25
CA GLN A 661 -19.77 21.79 -0.62
C GLN A 661 -21.13 22.39 -0.96
N VAL A 662 -22.23 21.64 -0.75
CA VAL A 662 -23.59 22.11 -1.04
C VAL A 662 -24.10 23.06 0.04
N CYS A 663 -23.89 22.72 1.31
CA CYS A 663 -24.47 23.47 2.44
C CYS A 663 -23.42 24.08 3.38
N GLY A 664 -22.12 23.83 3.14
CA GLY A 664 -21.04 24.35 4.00
C GLY A 664 -20.89 23.59 5.33
N TYR A 665 -21.51 22.40 5.48
CA TYR A 665 -21.35 21.60 6.68
C TYR A 665 -19.89 21.16 6.86
N ASP A 666 -19.29 21.48 8.00
CA ASP A 666 -17.96 21.07 8.42
C ASP A 666 -18.11 20.11 9.61
N GLY A 667 -17.86 18.83 9.40
CA GLY A 667 -18.09 17.79 10.40
C GLY A 667 -18.09 16.39 9.79
N GLU A 668 -18.67 15.43 10.49
CA GLU A 668 -18.70 14.05 10.02
C GLU A 668 -19.85 13.80 9.03
N ILE A 669 -19.53 13.47 7.76
CA ILE A 669 -20.46 12.96 6.77
C ILE A 669 -20.74 11.50 7.10
N LYS A 670 -22.01 11.11 7.06
CA LYS A 670 -22.50 9.79 7.49
C LYS A 670 -22.56 8.79 6.34
N ILE A 671 -22.46 7.52 6.67
CA ILE A 671 -22.77 6.41 5.78
C ILE A 671 -24.20 6.00 6.05
N VAL A 672 -25.00 5.88 4.98
CA VAL A 672 -26.41 5.46 5.05
C VAL A 672 -26.69 4.28 4.10
N HIS A 673 -27.69 3.48 4.44
CA HIS A 673 -28.11 2.35 3.62
C HIS A 673 -29.15 2.81 2.58
N ASP A 674 -28.90 2.52 1.30
CA ASP A 674 -29.78 2.83 0.18
C ASP A 674 -29.83 1.66 -0.82
N ASP A 675 -30.99 1.03 -0.96
CA ASP A 675 -31.21 -0.15 -1.83
C ASP A 675 -30.11 -1.23 -1.75
N GLY A 676 -29.66 -1.54 -0.52
CA GLY A 676 -28.64 -2.56 -0.27
C GLY A 676 -27.20 -2.11 -0.56
N LYS A 677 -26.98 -0.84 -0.86
CA LYS A 677 -25.66 -0.21 -0.99
C LYS A 677 -25.40 0.78 0.15
N LEU A 678 -24.16 0.93 0.50
CA LEU A 678 -23.69 1.96 1.42
C LEU A 678 -23.32 3.21 0.63
N VAL A 679 -23.90 4.36 1.01
CA VAL A 679 -23.66 5.65 0.37
C VAL A 679 -23.33 6.72 1.41
N TRP A 680 -22.48 7.68 1.02
CA TRP A 680 -22.16 8.81 1.85
C TRP A 680 -23.25 9.88 1.75
N GLU A 681 -23.71 10.41 2.89
CA GLU A 681 -24.77 11.42 2.96
C GLU A 681 -24.43 12.53 3.95
N CYS A 682 -24.57 13.77 3.51
CA CYS A 682 -24.44 14.92 4.41
C CYS A 682 -25.59 14.96 5.40
N PRO A 683 -25.35 14.95 6.72
CA PRO A 683 -26.41 14.94 7.72
C PRO A 683 -27.20 16.27 7.76
N ASN A 684 -26.68 17.36 7.20
CA ASN A 684 -27.31 18.68 7.22
C ASN A 684 -28.25 18.90 6.01
N CYS A 685 -27.87 18.47 4.81
CA CYS A 685 -28.65 18.77 3.59
C CYS A 685 -29.05 17.55 2.77
N GLY A 686 -28.67 16.33 3.18
CA GLY A 686 -28.98 15.11 2.46
C GLY A 686 -28.20 14.94 1.15
N ASN A 687 -27.17 15.75 0.87
CA ASN A 687 -26.34 15.59 -0.33
C ASN A 687 -25.66 14.22 -0.34
N ARG A 688 -25.76 13.50 -1.45
CA ARG A 688 -25.13 12.18 -1.71
C ARG A 688 -24.15 12.20 -2.87
N ASP A 689 -24.01 13.34 -3.53
CA ASP A 689 -23.09 13.52 -4.63
C ASP A 689 -21.65 13.65 -4.07
N GLN A 690 -20.83 12.61 -4.27
CA GLN A 690 -19.46 12.55 -3.76
C GLN A 690 -18.57 13.63 -4.38
N ASP A 691 -18.86 14.09 -5.59
CA ASP A 691 -18.12 15.18 -6.24
C ASP A 691 -18.39 16.56 -5.56
N LYS A 692 -19.41 16.62 -4.72
CA LYS A 692 -19.81 17.82 -3.94
C LYS A 692 -19.60 17.65 -2.45
N MET A 693 -18.74 16.73 -2.05
CA MET A 693 -18.32 16.59 -0.66
C MET A 693 -16.85 16.16 -0.59
N ASN A 694 -16.20 16.52 0.49
CA ASN A 694 -14.86 16.07 0.83
C ASN A 694 -14.98 15.17 2.04
N VAL A 695 -14.81 13.85 1.83
CA VAL A 695 -14.83 12.85 2.89
C VAL A 695 -13.43 12.29 3.05
N ALA A 696 -12.82 12.55 4.19
CA ALA A 696 -11.48 12.06 4.49
C ALA A 696 -11.53 10.99 5.58
N ARG A 697 -10.98 9.82 5.31
CA ARG A 697 -10.89 8.70 6.26
C ARG A 697 -9.52 8.07 6.22
N ARG A 698 -9.07 7.64 7.39
CA ARG A 698 -7.83 6.85 7.50
C ARG A 698 -8.09 5.41 7.06
N THR A 699 -7.17 4.91 6.23
CA THR A 699 -7.19 3.53 5.73
C THR A 699 -5.84 2.87 5.99
N CYS A 700 -5.55 2.63 7.27
CA CYS A 700 -4.36 1.90 7.69
C CYS A 700 -3.04 2.50 7.22
N GLY A 701 -2.82 3.77 7.55
CA GLY A 701 -1.55 4.45 7.33
C GLY A 701 -1.56 5.56 6.28
N TYR A 702 -2.67 5.78 5.58
CA TYR A 702 -2.86 6.92 4.69
C TYR A 702 -4.31 7.42 4.70
N ILE A 703 -4.55 8.58 4.10
CA ILE A 703 -5.87 9.19 4.00
C ILE A 703 -6.45 8.92 2.61
N GLY A 704 -7.64 8.28 2.56
CA GLY A 704 -8.46 8.19 1.37
C GLY A 704 -9.49 9.31 1.33
N THR A 705 -9.80 9.85 0.15
CA THR A 705 -10.60 11.06 0.04
C THR A 705 -11.80 11.00 -0.91
N GLN A 706 -11.89 10.07 -1.85
CA GLN A 706 -12.92 10.13 -2.90
C GLN A 706 -13.61 8.79 -3.20
N PHE A 707 -12.86 7.75 -3.54
CA PHE A 707 -13.41 6.50 -4.07
C PHE A 707 -13.30 5.36 -3.07
N TRP A 708 -14.44 4.80 -2.65
CA TRP A 708 -14.53 3.79 -1.60
C TRP A 708 -15.24 2.53 -2.10
N ASN A 709 -14.59 1.36 -2.00
CA ASN A 709 -15.29 0.10 -2.23
C ASN A 709 -16.25 -0.22 -1.09
N GLN A 710 -17.29 -1.05 -1.37
CA GLN A 710 -18.33 -1.37 -0.40
C GLN A 710 -17.81 -2.08 0.84
N GLY A 711 -16.76 -2.90 0.72
CA GLY A 711 -16.15 -3.55 1.87
C GLY A 711 -15.44 -2.56 2.78
N ARG A 712 -14.70 -1.61 2.23
CA ARG A 712 -14.05 -0.55 3.02
C ARG A 712 -15.08 0.41 3.62
N THR A 713 -16.14 0.74 2.89
CA THR A 713 -17.24 1.58 3.40
C THR A 713 -17.92 0.91 4.59
N GLN A 714 -18.21 -0.39 4.50
CA GLN A 714 -18.78 -1.15 5.62
C GLN A 714 -17.83 -1.20 6.83
N GLU A 715 -16.55 -1.44 6.60
CA GLU A 715 -15.55 -1.45 7.69
C GLU A 715 -15.48 -0.10 8.41
N ILE A 716 -15.52 1.02 7.68
CA ILE A 716 -15.53 2.36 8.26
C ILE A 716 -16.82 2.63 9.04
N GLU A 717 -17.97 2.21 8.53
CA GLU A 717 -19.27 2.35 9.20
C GLU A 717 -19.32 1.61 10.54
N GLU A 718 -18.73 0.41 10.57
CA GLU A 718 -18.79 -0.47 11.74
C GLU A 718 -17.71 -0.19 12.80
N ARG A 719 -16.80 0.75 12.55
CA ARG A 719 -15.77 1.12 13.54
C ARG A 719 -16.37 1.68 14.81
N VAL A 720 -16.05 1.06 15.94
CA VAL A 720 -16.38 1.60 17.26
C VAL A 720 -15.36 2.66 17.67
N LEU A 721 -15.81 3.64 18.45
CA LEU A 721 -14.94 4.65 19.04
C LEU A 721 -14.18 4.05 20.23
N HIS A 722 -12.93 4.45 20.41
CA HIS A 722 -12.04 3.98 21.46
C HIS A 722 -11.86 5.01 22.60
N LEU A 723 -12.35 6.25 22.41
CA LEU A 723 -12.38 7.32 23.42
C LEU A 723 -13.79 7.84 23.61
#